data_8a0df2c2c9225402f6ee3be16d689813
#
_entry.id   8a0df2c2c9225402f6ee3be16d689813
#
_cell.length_a   1.000
_cell.length_b   1.000
_cell.length_c   1.000
_cell.angle_alpha   90.00
_cell.angle_beta   90.00
_cell.angle_gamma   90.00
#
_symmetry.space_group_name_H-M   'P 1'
#
loop_
_entity.id
_entity.type
_entity.pdbx_description
1 polymer ?
#
loop_
_entity_poly.entity_id
_entity_poly.type
_entity_poly.pdbx_seq_one_letter_code
_entity_poly.pdbx_strand_id
1 'polypeptide(L)'
;MEKSKIITNTFPVAGMSCASCAVRVDKALNGLPGVESAHVNYASATARVDYRPGECSPGTLKRAVQAAGYDLLTDAEGPAEDEAAHVRAAHYRALKRRTLWAAGLCLPIVAGGMLFMDAPAVKYAVWALSTPVVFGLGREFFVNAWKQLRHGAANMDTLVAVSTGIAYLFSLFNLFFPEFWLSRGIEPHVYFESAAVIVAFILLGRLLEERAKRGTTTAIAKLMGLQPKTVTVITPSGERSVPVAELRAGDLVAVHPGERIAVDGTVAEGASYVDESMLSGEPLPVCKQEGAAVFAGTMNGNGAFRFRTDRVGQDTVLARIIRMVRDAQGSKAPVQRTVDRIAGVFVPAIIVLAVLTFAAWMLFAPEEGFTRGLLALVTVLIIACPCALGLATPTALMVGIGKGAGQGILVKDAASLEVARKVDAVVLDKTGTLTESRPSVVDAAWAEGPETARRILFSLEKRSGHPLSQAVVESLGGERDVPVTGFESIPGQGVRGVAEGRTWYAGNDALLSRHGIVPDVRLQRLAEGWMQEAKTVVWFADEERTRAVLALADALKPSSAGAVARLHALGITVWMLTGDNAGSARETARKAGITRFRAGVLPHEKAGFVRQLQSEGRTVAMAGDGINDSAALAQADLSVAMGQGSDIAMDTAMVTILSSDLRKIPEMIRLSQLTVRTIRQNLFWAFIYNLVAIPVAAGALYPLWGFLLDPMIGGAAMALSSVSVVANSLRLKRRRIGDECEHDEPVETEEKMKKEFIVDGMTCNHCRMHVEHALNALDGVKAVVTLDPPVAAVEFSGPEVGLGELQKAVTERAGEYTLRAR
;
A
#
# COMPACT_ATOMS: atom_id res chain seq x y z
N MET A 1 -7.05 -30.08 -27.03
CA MET A 1 -7.46 -30.08 -25.61
C MET A 1 -7.52 -28.63 -25.18
N GLU A 2 -8.71 -28.03 -25.13
CA GLU A 2 -8.91 -26.67 -24.55
C GLU A 2 -8.43 -26.68 -23.11
N LYS A 3 -7.47 -25.84 -22.80
CA LYS A 3 -7.10 -25.56 -21.41
C LYS A 3 -8.33 -24.96 -20.73
N SER A 4 -9.02 -25.74 -19.89
CA SER A 4 -10.18 -25.27 -19.13
C SER A 4 -9.79 -24.00 -18.39
N LYS A 5 -10.53 -22.92 -18.63
CA LYS A 5 -10.30 -21.58 -18.08
C LYS A 5 -10.33 -21.65 -16.55
N ILE A 6 -9.24 -21.26 -15.88
CA ILE A 6 -9.19 -21.15 -14.43
C ILE A 6 -10.07 -19.96 -14.02
N ILE A 7 -10.93 -20.16 -13.03
CA ILE A 7 -11.78 -19.13 -12.45
C ILE A 7 -11.31 -18.86 -11.02
N THR A 8 -11.18 -17.59 -10.69
CA THR A 8 -10.87 -17.12 -9.34
C THR A 8 -12.13 -16.63 -8.66
N ASN A 9 -12.50 -17.23 -7.54
CA ASN A 9 -13.61 -16.76 -6.71
C ASN A 9 -13.20 -16.62 -5.25
N THR A 10 -13.80 -15.64 -4.57
CA THR A 10 -13.62 -15.41 -3.14
C THR A 10 -14.91 -15.71 -2.40
N PHE A 11 -14.87 -16.73 -1.54
CA PHE A 11 -16.03 -17.19 -0.75
C PHE A 11 -15.88 -16.81 0.72
N PRO A 12 -16.95 -16.35 1.39
CA PRO A 12 -16.95 -16.22 2.84
C PRO A 12 -16.87 -17.59 3.54
N VAL A 13 -16.08 -17.67 4.62
CA VAL A 13 -15.92 -18.88 5.43
C VAL A 13 -16.45 -18.63 6.84
N ALA A 14 -17.38 -19.46 7.29
CA ALA A 14 -17.96 -19.40 8.62
C ALA A 14 -17.33 -20.43 9.58
N GLY A 15 -17.29 -20.09 10.88
CA GLY A 15 -16.84 -20.99 11.94
C GLY A 15 -15.34 -20.98 12.25
N MET A 16 -14.53 -20.14 11.60
CA MET A 16 -13.11 -19.99 11.94
C MET A 16 -12.93 -19.15 13.20
N SER A 17 -12.28 -19.69 14.22
CA SER A 17 -12.02 -19.02 15.50
C SER A 17 -10.56 -18.59 15.70
N CYS A 18 -9.62 -19.03 14.83
CA CYS A 18 -8.20 -18.73 14.95
C CYS A 18 -7.47 -18.93 13.62
N ALA A 19 -6.20 -18.48 13.54
CA ALA A 19 -5.37 -18.65 12.35
C ALA A 19 -5.15 -20.11 11.97
N SER A 20 -5.01 -21.01 12.93
CA SER A 20 -4.88 -22.46 12.67
C SER A 20 -6.11 -23.06 11.97
N CYS A 21 -7.30 -22.51 12.23
CA CYS A 21 -8.53 -22.87 11.52
C CYS A 21 -8.43 -22.51 10.03
N ALA A 22 -7.92 -21.30 9.73
CA ALA A 22 -7.72 -20.85 8.35
C ALA A 22 -6.70 -21.71 7.60
N VAL A 23 -5.58 -22.11 8.23
CA VAL A 23 -4.60 -23.03 7.66
C VAL A 23 -5.23 -24.37 7.30
N ARG A 24 -6.17 -24.85 8.14
CA ARG A 24 -6.85 -26.11 7.90
C ARG A 24 -7.82 -26.07 6.73
N VAL A 25 -8.63 -25.01 6.64
CA VAL A 25 -9.52 -24.79 5.49
C VAL A 25 -8.68 -24.64 4.21
N ASP A 26 -7.57 -23.91 4.27
CA ASP A 26 -6.60 -23.74 3.20
C ASP A 26 -6.08 -25.11 2.69
N LYS A 27 -5.67 -25.97 3.62
CA LYS A 27 -5.20 -27.31 3.29
C LYS A 27 -6.30 -28.20 2.70
N ALA A 28 -7.51 -28.12 3.22
CA ALA A 28 -8.66 -28.89 2.73
C ALA A 28 -9.03 -28.48 1.29
N LEU A 29 -8.99 -27.17 0.97
CA LEU A 29 -9.27 -26.67 -0.37
C LEU A 29 -8.14 -27.01 -1.35
N ASN A 30 -6.88 -26.80 -0.99
CA ASN A 30 -5.72 -27.12 -1.83
C ASN A 30 -5.53 -28.61 -2.07
N GLY A 31 -6.16 -29.49 -1.28
CA GLY A 31 -6.14 -30.94 -1.47
C GLY A 31 -7.17 -31.46 -2.46
N LEU A 32 -8.01 -30.61 -3.04
CA LEU A 32 -9.05 -31.03 -3.99
C LEU A 32 -8.50 -31.09 -5.41
N PRO A 33 -8.86 -32.12 -6.20
CA PRO A 33 -8.60 -32.14 -7.64
C PRO A 33 -9.35 -30.99 -8.31
N GLY A 34 -8.69 -30.32 -9.27
CA GLY A 34 -9.24 -29.17 -9.98
C GLY A 34 -9.07 -27.81 -9.28
N VAL A 35 -8.54 -27.77 -8.05
CA VAL A 35 -8.08 -26.55 -7.37
C VAL A 35 -6.62 -26.31 -7.70
N GLU A 36 -6.30 -25.17 -8.33
CA GLU A 36 -4.94 -24.76 -8.65
C GLU A 36 -4.27 -24.13 -7.44
N SER A 37 -4.98 -23.22 -6.79
CA SER A 37 -4.56 -22.60 -5.54
C SER A 37 -5.76 -22.17 -4.70
N ALA A 38 -5.63 -22.26 -3.38
CA ALA A 38 -6.59 -21.70 -2.45
C ALA A 38 -5.86 -20.96 -1.34
N HIS A 39 -6.37 -19.80 -0.97
CA HIS A 39 -5.83 -18.96 0.08
C HIS A 39 -6.93 -18.52 1.04
N VAL A 40 -6.82 -18.92 2.30
CA VAL A 40 -7.79 -18.57 3.34
C VAL A 40 -7.24 -17.49 4.25
N ASN A 41 -7.97 -16.39 4.36
CA ASN A 41 -7.63 -15.26 5.22
C ASN A 41 -8.54 -15.26 6.44
N TYR A 42 -7.94 -15.42 7.63
CA TYR A 42 -8.66 -15.42 8.90
C TYR A 42 -9.26 -14.05 9.25
N ALA A 43 -8.56 -12.96 8.95
CA ALA A 43 -8.99 -11.61 9.34
C ALA A 43 -10.22 -11.13 8.55
N SER A 44 -10.27 -11.44 7.24
CA SER A 44 -11.44 -11.16 6.39
C SER A 44 -12.50 -12.26 6.45
N ALA A 45 -12.18 -13.42 7.03
CA ALA A 45 -13.00 -14.64 7.04
C ALA A 45 -13.40 -15.06 5.61
N THR A 46 -12.46 -15.05 4.66
CA THR A 46 -12.67 -15.38 3.25
C THR A 46 -11.68 -16.42 2.76
N ALA A 47 -12.09 -17.23 1.77
CA ALA A 47 -11.25 -18.13 1.00
C ALA A 47 -11.26 -17.69 -0.47
N ARG A 48 -10.12 -17.31 -1.00
CA ARG A 48 -9.89 -17.12 -2.43
C ARG A 48 -9.46 -18.45 -3.02
N VAL A 49 -10.17 -18.91 -4.06
CA VAL A 49 -9.92 -20.21 -4.68
C VAL A 49 -9.80 -20.03 -6.19
N ASP A 50 -8.67 -20.45 -6.72
CA ASP A 50 -8.43 -20.56 -8.17
C ASP A 50 -8.69 -22.02 -8.58
N TYR A 51 -9.74 -22.27 -9.36
CA TYR A 51 -10.16 -23.61 -9.69
C TYR A 51 -10.66 -23.74 -11.13
N ARG A 52 -10.70 -24.98 -11.62
CA ARG A 52 -11.24 -25.33 -12.95
C ARG A 52 -12.69 -25.78 -12.82
N PRO A 53 -13.66 -25.05 -13.36
CA PRO A 53 -15.09 -25.38 -13.20
C PRO A 53 -15.49 -26.75 -13.72
N GLY A 54 -14.79 -27.27 -14.73
CA GLY A 54 -15.01 -28.61 -15.27
C GLY A 54 -14.58 -29.76 -14.35
N GLU A 55 -13.68 -29.49 -13.38
CA GLU A 55 -13.14 -30.50 -12.47
C GLU A 55 -13.61 -30.29 -11.03
N CYS A 56 -13.89 -29.05 -10.64
CA CYS A 56 -14.30 -28.68 -9.28
C CYS A 56 -15.44 -27.67 -9.30
N SER A 57 -16.51 -27.93 -8.53
CA SER A 57 -17.66 -27.04 -8.41
C SER A 57 -17.67 -26.33 -7.04
N PRO A 58 -18.35 -25.18 -6.88
CA PRO A 58 -18.54 -24.53 -5.58
C PRO A 58 -19.15 -25.47 -4.52
N GLY A 59 -20.05 -26.38 -4.92
CA GLY A 59 -20.59 -27.38 -4.02
C GLY A 59 -19.58 -28.42 -3.55
N THR A 60 -18.56 -28.72 -4.35
CA THR A 60 -17.45 -29.61 -3.96
C THR A 60 -16.52 -28.90 -2.97
N LEU A 61 -16.22 -27.61 -3.20
CA LEU A 61 -15.48 -26.77 -2.27
C LEU A 61 -16.17 -26.68 -0.91
N LYS A 62 -17.50 -26.43 -0.90
CA LYS A 62 -18.32 -26.38 0.31
C LYS A 62 -18.24 -27.67 1.10
N ARG A 63 -18.44 -28.82 0.46
CA ARG A 63 -18.34 -30.13 1.10
C ARG A 63 -16.99 -30.39 1.76
N ALA A 64 -15.88 -30.02 1.09
CA ALA A 64 -14.54 -30.19 1.63
C ALA A 64 -14.31 -29.31 2.87
N VAL A 65 -14.81 -28.08 2.84
CA VAL A 65 -14.73 -27.16 3.98
C VAL A 65 -15.61 -27.65 5.14
N GLN A 66 -16.78 -28.20 4.85
CA GLN A 66 -17.66 -28.80 5.85
C GLN A 66 -17.04 -30.07 6.47
N ALA A 67 -16.40 -30.90 5.68
CA ALA A 67 -15.65 -32.06 6.19
C ALA A 67 -14.49 -31.64 7.11
N ALA A 68 -13.90 -30.47 6.90
CA ALA A 68 -12.90 -29.89 7.81
C ALA A 68 -13.49 -29.27 9.08
N GLY A 69 -14.82 -29.20 9.20
CA GLY A 69 -15.53 -28.68 10.37
C GLY A 69 -15.92 -27.21 10.31
N TYR A 70 -15.89 -26.60 9.12
CA TYR A 70 -16.23 -25.20 8.85
C TYR A 70 -17.30 -25.13 7.77
N ASP A 71 -17.78 -23.92 7.43
CA ASP A 71 -18.75 -23.76 6.35
C ASP A 71 -18.29 -22.73 5.31
N LEU A 72 -18.58 -23.02 4.03
CA LEU A 72 -18.28 -22.15 2.90
C LEU A 72 -19.61 -21.65 2.30
N LEU A 73 -19.80 -20.34 2.26
CA LEU A 73 -21.01 -19.74 1.73
C LEU A 73 -20.86 -19.62 0.21
N THR A 74 -21.52 -20.53 -0.53
CA THR A 74 -21.44 -20.64 -2.00
C THR A 74 -22.69 -20.14 -2.70
N ASP A 75 -23.82 -19.96 -2.01
CA ASP A 75 -25.15 -19.78 -2.58
C ASP A 75 -25.53 -18.30 -2.73
N ALA A 76 -24.61 -17.49 -3.22
CA ALA A 76 -24.84 -16.06 -3.40
C ALA A 76 -25.35 -15.72 -4.81
N GLU A 77 -26.59 -16.09 -5.12
CA GLU A 77 -27.41 -15.42 -6.14
C GLU A 77 -28.07 -14.18 -5.49
N GLY A 78 -27.30 -13.14 -5.25
CA GLY A 78 -27.71 -11.90 -4.62
C GLY A 78 -26.50 -11.17 -4.07
N PRO A 79 -26.60 -10.01 -3.42
CA PRO A 79 -25.47 -9.36 -2.80
C PRO A 79 -24.98 -10.20 -1.61
N ALA A 80 -24.18 -11.24 -1.91
CA ALA A 80 -23.53 -12.16 -0.97
C ALA A 80 -22.85 -11.43 0.21
N GLU A 81 -22.61 -10.16 0.02
CA GLU A 81 -22.01 -9.27 0.99
C GLU A 81 -22.95 -8.83 2.09
N ASP A 82 -24.23 -8.59 1.75
CA ASP A 82 -25.21 -8.21 2.76
C ASP A 82 -25.48 -9.40 3.69
N GLU A 83 -25.55 -10.62 3.15
CA GLU A 83 -25.74 -11.83 3.95
C GLU A 83 -24.49 -12.12 4.81
N ALA A 84 -23.28 -12.03 4.25
CA ALA A 84 -22.05 -12.17 5.02
C ALA A 84 -21.89 -11.06 6.08
N ALA A 85 -22.35 -9.84 5.81
CA ALA A 85 -22.37 -8.75 6.78
C ALA A 85 -23.39 -9.01 7.89
N HIS A 86 -24.58 -9.55 7.55
CA HIS A 86 -25.60 -9.95 8.52
C HIS A 86 -25.13 -11.08 9.43
N VAL A 87 -24.49 -12.12 8.87
CA VAL A 87 -23.93 -13.24 9.64
C VAL A 87 -22.83 -12.74 10.59
N ARG A 88 -21.93 -11.88 10.11
CA ARG A 88 -20.89 -11.27 10.95
C ARG A 88 -21.46 -10.38 12.05
N ALA A 89 -22.51 -9.61 11.74
CA ALA A 89 -23.18 -8.77 12.73
C ALA A 89 -23.90 -9.60 13.80
N ALA A 90 -24.54 -10.71 13.40
CA ALA A 90 -25.17 -11.64 14.31
C ALA A 90 -24.16 -12.33 15.24
N HIS A 91 -23.04 -12.81 14.69
CA HIS A 91 -21.95 -13.40 15.45
C HIS A 91 -21.36 -12.42 16.48
N TYR A 92 -21.09 -11.18 16.09
CA TYR A 92 -20.61 -10.15 17.01
C TYR A 92 -21.59 -9.84 18.13
N ARG A 93 -22.91 -9.75 17.82
CA ARG A 93 -23.95 -9.54 18.85
C ARG A 93 -24.02 -10.70 19.84
N ALA A 94 -23.93 -11.92 19.34
CA ALA A 94 -23.88 -13.12 20.17
C ALA A 94 -22.63 -13.14 21.07
N LEU A 95 -21.46 -12.87 20.52
CA LEU A 95 -20.20 -12.80 21.26
C LEU A 95 -20.22 -11.69 22.32
N LYS A 96 -20.71 -10.49 21.98
CA LYS A 96 -20.87 -9.37 22.92
C LYS A 96 -21.78 -9.76 24.09
N ARG A 97 -22.93 -10.41 23.82
CA ARG A 97 -23.85 -10.85 24.84
C ARG A 97 -23.21 -11.89 25.78
N ARG A 98 -22.53 -12.90 25.23
CA ARG A 98 -21.82 -13.93 26.02
C ARG A 98 -20.72 -13.30 26.89
N THR A 99 -19.94 -12.39 26.37
CA THR A 99 -18.87 -11.70 27.10
C THR A 99 -19.44 -10.89 28.27
N LEU A 100 -20.53 -10.14 28.04
CA LEU A 100 -21.16 -9.36 29.10
C LEU A 100 -21.74 -10.25 30.21
N TRP A 101 -22.40 -11.38 29.87
CA TRP A 101 -22.86 -12.33 30.86
C TRP A 101 -21.70 -13.01 31.61
N ALA A 102 -20.61 -13.37 30.90
CA ALA A 102 -19.44 -13.95 31.55
C ALA A 102 -18.81 -12.96 32.54
N ALA A 103 -18.61 -11.71 32.12
CA ALA A 103 -18.07 -10.66 33.00
C ALA A 103 -18.96 -10.39 34.20
N GLY A 104 -20.30 -10.32 34.01
CA GLY A 104 -21.27 -10.11 35.10
C GLY A 104 -21.29 -11.24 36.13
N LEU A 105 -21.20 -12.51 35.66
CA LEU A 105 -21.16 -13.68 36.55
C LEU A 105 -19.78 -13.83 37.22
N CYS A 106 -18.68 -13.40 36.59
CA CYS A 106 -17.36 -13.46 37.19
C CYS A 106 -17.19 -12.50 38.38
N LEU A 107 -17.91 -11.37 38.44
CA LEU A 107 -17.83 -10.45 39.59
C LEU A 107 -18.17 -11.13 40.91
N PRO A 108 -19.35 -11.76 41.09
CA PRO A 108 -19.66 -12.48 42.35
C PRO A 108 -18.81 -13.73 42.57
N ILE A 109 -18.34 -14.39 41.48
CA ILE A 109 -17.45 -15.56 41.58
C ILE A 109 -16.12 -15.13 42.19
N VAL A 110 -15.50 -14.06 41.69
CA VAL A 110 -14.21 -13.53 42.20
C VAL A 110 -14.37 -12.97 43.61
N ALA A 111 -15.42 -12.18 43.86
CA ALA A 111 -15.70 -11.67 45.19
C ALA A 111 -15.88 -12.77 46.23
N GLY A 112 -16.63 -13.82 45.88
CA GLY A 112 -16.82 -14.97 46.75
C GLY A 112 -15.51 -15.75 46.98
N GLY A 113 -14.82 -16.06 45.87
CA GLY A 113 -13.56 -16.82 45.93
C GLY A 113 -12.42 -16.14 46.63
N MET A 114 -12.34 -14.80 46.61
CA MET A 114 -11.24 -14.06 47.25
C MET A 114 -11.53 -13.58 48.66
N LEU A 115 -12.79 -13.19 48.95
CA LEU A 115 -13.14 -12.57 50.23
C LEU A 115 -13.69 -13.55 51.26
N PHE A 116 -14.23 -14.71 50.83
CA PHE A 116 -14.92 -15.67 51.67
C PHE A 116 -14.48 -17.12 51.39
N MET A 117 -13.21 -17.37 51.16
CA MET A 117 -12.65 -18.67 50.76
C MET A 117 -12.96 -19.80 51.78
N ASP A 118 -13.06 -19.48 53.04
CA ASP A 118 -13.21 -20.49 54.10
C ASP A 118 -14.67 -20.94 54.35
N ALA A 119 -15.66 -20.22 53.83
CA ALA A 119 -17.06 -20.53 54.05
C ALA A 119 -17.53 -21.67 53.10
N PRO A 120 -17.90 -22.85 53.59
CA PRO A 120 -18.32 -23.97 52.71
C PRO A 120 -19.46 -23.60 51.75
N ALA A 121 -20.43 -22.84 52.23
CA ALA A 121 -21.58 -22.39 51.42
C ALA A 121 -21.14 -21.54 50.21
N VAL A 122 -20.08 -20.71 50.37
CA VAL A 122 -19.54 -19.89 49.29
C VAL A 122 -18.86 -20.75 48.24
N LYS A 123 -18.12 -21.80 48.62
CA LYS A 123 -17.47 -22.73 47.66
C LYS A 123 -18.52 -23.39 46.74
N TYR A 124 -19.65 -23.81 47.28
CA TYR A 124 -20.79 -24.37 46.49
C TYR A 124 -21.46 -23.29 45.61
N ALA A 125 -21.62 -22.06 46.12
CA ALA A 125 -22.16 -20.97 45.32
C ALA A 125 -21.22 -20.59 44.14
N VAL A 126 -19.94 -20.52 44.37
CA VAL A 126 -18.90 -20.23 43.31
C VAL A 126 -18.90 -21.37 42.27
N TRP A 127 -18.96 -22.61 42.71
CA TRP A 127 -19.13 -23.77 41.79
C TRP A 127 -20.40 -23.63 40.95
N ALA A 128 -21.57 -23.37 41.55
CA ALA A 128 -22.85 -23.26 40.84
C ALA A 128 -22.82 -22.10 39.80
N LEU A 129 -22.18 -20.96 40.11
CA LEU A 129 -22.07 -19.82 39.24
C LEU A 129 -20.99 -20.01 38.15
N SER A 130 -19.89 -20.70 38.43
CA SER A 130 -18.81 -20.95 37.46
C SER A 130 -19.20 -21.95 36.37
N THR A 131 -20.05 -22.93 36.70
CA THR A 131 -20.52 -23.98 35.77
C THR A 131 -21.15 -23.41 34.49
N PRO A 132 -22.14 -22.48 34.56
CA PRO A 132 -22.68 -21.86 33.34
C PRO A 132 -21.66 -20.98 32.60
N VAL A 133 -20.69 -20.40 33.30
CA VAL A 133 -19.66 -19.63 32.62
C VAL A 133 -18.73 -20.54 31.79
N VAL A 134 -18.22 -21.63 32.41
CA VAL A 134 -17.29 -22.53 31.77
C VAL A 134 -17.94 -23.34 30.65
N PHE A 135 -19.07 -24.03 30.93
CA PHE A 135 -19.71 -24.97 29.99
C PHE A 135 -20.84 -24.36 29.17
N GLY A 136 -21.47 -23.30 29.63
CA GLY A 136 -22.54 -22.61 28.91
C GLY A 136 -21.94 -21.53 27.97
N LEU A 137 -21.33 -20.50 28.53
CA LEU A 137 -20.77 -19.37 27.77
C LEU A 137 -19.49 -19.77 27.07
N GLY A 138 -18.66 -20.63 27.67
CA GLY A 138 -17.41 -21.19 27.11
C GLY A 138 -17.63 -22.44 26.25
N ARG A 139 -18.85 -22.89 25.97
CA ARG A 139 -19.15 -24.12 25.24
C ARG A 139 -18.40 -24.28 23.94
N GLU A 140 -18.21 -23.19 23.20
CA GLU A 140 -17.51 -23.20 21.90
C GLU A 140 -16.06 -23.69 22.02
N PHE A 141 -15.36 -23.40 23.10
CA PHE A 141 -13.98 -23.86 23.31
C PHE A 141 -13.91 -25.37 23.37
N PHE A 142 -14.84 -26.00 24.14
CA PHE A 142 -14.87 -27.45 24.27
C PHE A 142 -15.32 -28.15 22.99
N VAL A 143 -16.35 -27.62 22.32
CA VAL A 143 -16.84 -28.17 21.04
C VAL A 143 -15.75 -28.09 19.96
N ASN A 144 -15.06 -26.96 19.85
CA ASN A 144 -13.98 -26.79 18.88
C ASN A 144 -12.77 -27.65 19.24
N ALA A 145 -12.39 -27.74 20.52
CA ALA A 145 -11.32 -28.62 20.98
C ALA A 145 -11.60 -30.09 20.63
N TRP A 146 -12.83 -30.57 20.86
CA TRP A 146 -13.24 -31.91 20.50
C TRP A 146 -13.18 -32.20 19.01
N LYS A 147 -13.67 -31.24 18.20
CA LYS A 147 -13.57 -31.33 16.73
C LYS A 147 -12.12 -31.41 16.29
N GLN A 148 -11.21 -30.59 16.88
CA GLN A 148 -9.80 -30.62 16.54
C GLN A 148 -9.12 -31.93 16.94
N LEU A 149 -9.40 -32.43 18.14
CA LEU A 149 -8.85 -33.69 18.66
C LEU A 149 -9.19 -34.88 17.76
N ARG A 150 -10.46 -34.98 17.29
CA ARG A 150 -10.89 -36.03 16.35
C ARG A 150 -10.09 -36.06 15.05
N HIS A 151 -9.45 -34.98 14.72
CA HIS A 151 -8.61 -34.86 13.52
C HIS A 151 -7.10 -34.82 13.82
N GLY A 152 -6.69 -35.19 15.04
CA GLY A 152 -5.28 -35.23 15.45
C GLY A 152 -4.59 -33.86 15.47
N ALA A 153 -5.36 -32.77 15.67
CA ALA A 153 -4.83 -31.42 15.71
C ALA A 153 -5.16 -30.73 17.04
N ALA A 154 -4.35 -29.77 17.42
CA ALA A 154 -4.56 -28.88 18.56
C ALA A 154 -4.53 -27.43 18.11
N ASN A 155 -5.38 -26.62 18.71
CA ASN A 155 -5.44 -25.18 18.47
C ASN A 155 -5.61 -24.41 19.79
N MET A 156 -5.81 -23.10 19.72
CA MET A 156 -6.06 -22.26 20.89
C MET A 156 -7.25 -22.75 21.73
N ASP A 157 -8.34 -23.15 21.09
CA ASP A 157 -9.55 -23.64 21.79
C ASP A 157 -9.24 -24.92 22.56
N THR A 158 -8.32 -25.76 22.05
CA THR A 158 -7.83 -26.96 22.74
C THR A 158 -7.08 -26.59 24.01
N LEU A 159 -6.18 -25.61 23.97
CA LEU A 159 -5.42 -25.17 25.15
C LEU A 159 -6.38 -24.63 26.23
N VAL A 160 -7.34 -23.79 25.82
CA VAL A 160 -8.34 -23.21 26.73
C VAL A 160 -9.22 -24.29 27.34
N ALA A 161 -9.76 -25.21 26.52
CA ALA A 161 -10.63 -26.27 27.00
C ALA A 161 -9.92 -27.23 27.97
N VAL A 162 -8.68 -27.60 27.66
CA VAL A 162 -7.85 -28.48 28.51
C VAL A 162 -7.53 -27.78 29.84
N SER A 163 -7.03 -26.53 29.77
CA SER A 163 -6.62 -25.80 30.98
C SER A 163 -7.80 -25.50 31.91
N THR A 164 -8.91 -24.97 31.36
CA THR A 164 -10.12 -24.67 32.16
C THR A 164 -10.83 -25.94 32.64
N GLY A 165 -10.83 -27.00 31.83
CA GLY A 165 -11.37 -28.30 32.18
C GLY A 165 -10.60 -28.98 33.33
N ILE A 166 -9.27 -28.96 33.28
CA ILE A 166 -8.41 -29.48 34.36
C ILE A 166 -8.62 -28.68 35.64
N ALA A 167 -8.59 -27.37 35.59
CA ALA A 167 -8.81 -26.51 36.76
C ALA A 167 -10.20 -26.74 37.38
N TYR A 168 -11.21 -26.87 36.54
CA TYR A 168 -12.60 -27.15 36.99
C TYR A 168 -12.75 -28.55 37.60
N LEU A 169 -12.24 -29.61 36.95
CA LEU A 169 -12.32 -30.97 37.45
C LEU A 169 -11.54 -31.17 38.75
N PHE A 170 -10.37 -30.54 38.84
CA PHE A 170 -9.58 -30.53 40.07
C PHE A 170 -10.31 -29.87 41.24
N SER A 171 -10.92 -28.71 40.96
CA SER A 171 -11.72 -28.00 41.95
C SER A 171 -12.97 -28.80 42.39
N LEU A 172 -13.57 -29.50 41.43
CA LEU A 172 -14.70 -30.38 41.71
C LEU A 172 -14.31 -31.56 42.63
N PHE A 173 -13.16 -32.17 42.37
CA PHE A 173 -12.60 -33.21 43.21
C PHE A 173 -12.33 -32.67 44.61
N ASN A 174 -11.71 -31.52 44.76
CA ASN A 174 -11.39 -30.89 46.04
C ASN A 174 -12.63 -30.47 46.84
N LEU A 175 -13.72 -30.11 46.12
CA LEU A 175 -15.00 -29.72 46.75
C LEU A 175 -15.71 -30.93 47.34
N PHE A 176 -15.74 -32.06 46.60
CA PHE A 176 -16.52 -33.24 46.99
C PHE A 176 -15.72 -34.26 47.80
N PHE A 177 -14.42 -34.28 47.73
CA PHE A 177 -13.53 -35.21 48.43
C PHE A 177 -12.41 -34.47 49.22
N PRO A 178 -12.76 -33.52 50.09
CA PRO A 178 -11.78 -32.76 50.88
C PRO A 178 -10.94 -33.61 51.81
N GLU A 179 -11.52 -34.68 52.33
CA GLU A 179 -10.88 -35.62 53.27
C GLU A 179 -9.64 -36.30 52.67
N PHE A 180 -9.60 -36.49 51.34
CA PHE A 180 -8.47 -37.03 50.63
C PHE A 180 -7.18 -36.20 50.81
N TRP A 181 -7.31 -34.87 50.88
CA TRP A 181 -6.19 -33.96 51.07
C TRP A 181 -5.93 -33.68 52.55
N LEU A 182 -6.97 -33.53 53.35
CA LEU A 182 -6.85 -33.28 54.78
C LEU A 182 -6.18 -34.41 55.49
N SER A 183 -6.41 -35.66 55.10
CA SER A 183 -5.70 -36.86 55.64
C SER A 183 -4.21 -36.86 55.33
N ARG A 184 -3.75 -36.03 54.37
CA ARG A 184 -2.34 -35.87 54.00
C ARG A 184 -1.76 -34.51 54.49
N GLY A 185 -2.49 -33.78 55.36
CA GLY A 185 -2.03 -32.49 55.87
C GLY A 185 -2.06 -31.36 54.86
N ILE A 186 -2.77 -31.51 53.70
CA ILE A 186 -2.87 -30.49 52.65
C ILE A 186 -4.27 -29.88 52.67
N GLU A 187 -4.35 -28.54 52.65
CA GLU A 187 -5.63 -27.86 52.53
C GLU A 187 -6.17 -27.89 51.10
N PRO A 188 -7.45 -28.35 50.92
CA PRO A 188 -8.04 -28.44 49.58
C PRO A 188 -8.45 -27.06 49.07
N HIS A 189 -7.71 -26.50 48.11
CA HIS A 189 -8.09 -25.26 47.43
C HIS A 189 -8.92 -25.53 46.19
N VAL A 190 -9.89 -24.67 45.92
CA VAL A 190 -10.74 -24.71 44.73
C VAL A 190 -10.31 -23.56 43.80
N TYR A 191 -10.40 -23.73 42.48
CA TYR A 191 -9.97 -22.82 41.42
C TYR A 191 -11.09 -22.57 40.40
N PHE A 192 -12.35 -22.61 40.84
CA PHE A 192 -13.50 -22.35 39.98
C PHE A 192 -13.54 -20.93 39.46
N GLU A 193 -13.13 -19.98 40.33
CA GLU A 193 -12.96 -18.56 39.93
C GLU A 193 -11.91 -18.39 38.81
N SER A 194 -10.80 -19.10 38.92
CA SER A 194 -9.76 -19.05 37.89
C SER A 194 -10.28 -19.58 36.57
N ALA A 195 -10.97 -20.73 36.55
CA ALA A 195 -11.54 -21.29 35.32
C ALA A 195 -12.55 -20.35 34.67
N ALA A 196 -13.43 -19.73 35.48
CA ALA A 196 -14.48 -18.82 35.00
C ALA A 196 -13.85 -17.51 34.43
N VAL A 197 -12.89 -16.93 35.17
CA VAL A 197 -12.19 -15.68 34.79
C VAL A 197 -11.39 -15.87 33.51
N ILE A 198 -10.73 -17.02 33.34
CA ILE A 198 -10.00 -17.33 32.09
C ILE A 198 -10.96 -17.32 30.91
N VAL A 199 -12.13 -17.99 31.02
CA VAL A 199 -13.15 -17.98 29.96
C VAL A 199 -13.61 -16.55 29.66
N ALA A 200 -13.86 -15.75 30.71
CA ALA A 200 -14.32 -14.38 30.56
C ALA A 200 -13.25 -13.49 29.85
N PHE A 201 -11.97 -13.59 30.25
CA PHE A 201 -10.88 -12.83 29.62
C PHE A 201 -10.65 -13.25 28.16
N ILE A 202 -10.77 -14.52 27.83
CA ILE A 202 -10.63 -14.98 26.45
C ILE A 202 -11.82 -14.51 25.59
N LEU A 203 -13.05 -14.56 26.12
CA LEU A 203 -14.22 -14.00 25.44
C LEU A 203 -14.08 -12.48 25.24
N LEU A 204 -13.56 -11.76 26.25
CA LEU A 204 -13.26 -10.33 26.16
C LEU A 204 -12.19 -10.06 25.09
N GLY A 205 -11.10 -10.82 25.08
CA GLY A 205 -10.07 -10.73 24.06
C GLY A 205 -10.63 -10.90 22.66
N ARG A 206 -11.45 -11.93 22.43
CA ARG A 206 -12.16 -12.18 21.15
C ARG A 206 -13.12 -11.05 20.76
N LEU A 207 -13.85 -10.49 21.73
CA LEU A 207 -14.74 -9.36 21.46
C LEU A 207 -13.97 -8.12 21.02
N LEU A 208 -12.87 -7.82 21.70
CA LEU A 208 -11.99 -6.69 21.34
C LEU A 208 -11.34 -6.91 19.97
N GLU A 209 -10.93 -8.15 19.68
CA GLU A 209 -10.42 -8.57 18.38
C GLU A 209 -11.44 -8.34 17.27
N GLU A 210 -12.69 -8.82 17.43
CA GLU A 210 -13.75 -8.65 16.44
C GLU A 210 -14.14 -7.17 16.24
N ARG A 211 -14.16 -6.39 17.33
CA ARG A 211 -14.36 -4.94 17.24
C ARG A 211 -13.27 -4.28 16.42
N ALA A 212 -12.06 -4.70 16.58
CA ALA A 212 -10.89 -4.14 15.90
C ALA A 212 -10.84 -4.53 14.42
N LYS A 213 -11.16 -5.78 14.06
CA LYS A 213 -11.30 -6.24 12.67
C LYS A 213 -12.31 -5.40 11.89
N ARG A 214 -13.42 -5.00 12.51
CA ARG A 214 -14.40 -4.09 11.90
C ARG A 214 -13.79 -2.72 11.56
N GLY A 215 -12.88 -2.21 12.36
CA GLY A 215 -12.17 -0.96 12.09
C GLY A 215 -11.22 -1.02 10.90
N THR A 216 -10.74 -2.21 10.53
CA THR A 216 -9.80 -2.41 9.41
C THR A 216 -10.50 -2.53 8.05
N THR A 217 -11.75 -3.00 8.01
CA THR A 217 -12.56 -3.15 6.79
C THR A 217 -13.26 -1.86 6.34
N THR A 218 -13.12 -0.78 7.08
CA THR A 218 -13.83 0.50 6.83
C THR A 218 -13.48 1.13 5.48
N ALA A 219 -12.29 0.87 4.92
CA ALA A 219 -11.87 1.44 3.63
C ALA A 219 -12.74 0.90 2.47
N ILE A 220 -12.92 -0.42 2.39
CA ILE A 220 -13.79 -1.03 1.36
C ILE A 220 -15.25 -0.59 1.56
N ALA A 221 -15.74 -0.61 2.81
CA ALA A 221 -17.10 -0.17 3.10
C ALA A 221 -17.35 1.28 2.69
N LYS A 222 -16.34 2.17 2.81
CA LYS A 222 -16.42 3.54 2.30
C LYS A 222 -16.52 3.58 0.78
N LEU A 223 -15.69 2.81 0.06
CA LEU A 223 -15.74 2.74 -1.40
C LEU A 223 -17.09 2.18 -1.89
N MET A 224 -17.62 1.13 -1.25
CA MET A 224 -18.94 0.57 -1.58
C MET A 224 -20.09 1.56 -1.30
N GLY A 225 -19.97 2.38 -0.27
CA GLY A 225 -20.94 3.43 0.06
C GLY A 225 -20.96 4.61 -0.93
N LEU A 226 -20.07 4.64 -1.93
CA LEU A 226 -20.04 5.68 -2.94
C LEU A 226 -21.04 5.45 -4.07
N GLN A 227 -21.50 4.22 -4.30
CA GLN A 227 -22.45 3.91 -5.35
C GLN A 227 -23.88 4.20 -4.85
N PRO A 228 -24.65 5.07 -5.51
CA PRO A 228 -26.05 5.30 -5.20
C PRO A 228 -26.88 4.04 -5.50
N LYS A 229 -28.02 3.89 -4.82
CA LYS A 229 -28.92 2.73 -5.03
C LYS A 229 -29.86 2.93 -6.23
N THR A 230 -30.19 4.17 -6.52
CA THR A 230 -31.08 4.57 -7.61
C THR A 230 -30.45 5.63 -8.49
N VAL A 231 -30.91 5.75 -9.71
CA VAL A 231 -30.39 6.65 -10.74
C VAL A 231 -31.55 7.16 -11.58
N THR A 232 -31.44 8.37 -12.15
CA THR A 232 -32.44 8.97 -13.02
C THR A 232 -32.12 8.67 -14.48
N VAL A 233 -32.93 7.83 -15.10
CA VAL A 233 -32.82 7.48 -16.54
C VAL A 233 -33.79 8.33 -17.36
N ILE A 234 -33.33 8.81 -18.51
CA ILE A 234 -34.13 9.54 -19.48
C ILE A 234 -34.76 8.56 -20.45
N THR A 235 -36.08 8.50 -20.43
CA THR A 235 -36.88 7.69 -21.36
C THR A 235 -37.68 8.59 -22.29
N PRO A 236 -38.23 8.08 -23.40
CA PRO A 236 -39.14 8.87 -24.27
C PRO A 236 -40.35 9.44 -23.54
N SER A 237 -40.72 8.83 -22.39
CA SER A 237 -41.85 9.28 -21.57
C SER A 237 -41.45 10.26 -20.44
N GLY A 238 -40.18 10.63 -20.35
CA GLY A 238 -39.64 11.55 -19.37
C GLY A 238 -38.59 10.91 -18.44
N GLU A 239 -38.20 11.63 -17.40
CA GLU A 239 -37.23 11.16 -16.38
C GLU A 239 -37.88 10.12 -15.44
N ARG A 240 -37.17 9.01 -15.19
CA ARG A 240 -37.63 7.96 -14.30
C ARG A 240 -36.49 7.52 -13.38
N SER A 241 -36.75 7.44 -12.09
CA SER A 241 -35.81 6.85 -11.15
C SER A 241 -35.92 5.32 -11.18
N VAL A 242 -34.80 4.65 -11.41
CA VAL A 242 -34.67 3.20 -11.47
C VAL A 242 -33.55 2.70 -10.56
N PRO A 243 -33.61 1.46 -10.05
CA PRO A 243 -32.47 0.85 -9.36
C PRO A 243 -31.27 0.75 -10.29
N VAL A 244 -30.05 1.01 -9.77
CA VAL A 244 -28.80 0.93 -10.56
C VAL A 244 -28.60 -0.47 -11.17
N ALA A 245 -29.10 -1.52 -10.53
CA ALA A 245 -29.03 -2.88 -11.03
C ALA A 245 -29.83 -3.15 -12.33
N GLU A 246 -30.80 -2.28 -12.67
CA GLU A 246 -31.60 -2.39 -13.89
C GLU A 246 -30.99 -1.67 -15.10
N LEU A 247 -29.92 -0.85 -14.88
CA LEU A 247 -29.25 -0.11 -15.94
C LEU A 247 -28.58 -1.03 -16.96
N ARG A 248 -28.61 -0.61 -18.22
CA ARG A 248 -27.91 -1.25 -19.33
C ARG A 248 -26.94 -0.29 -20.00
N ALA A 249 -25.93 -0.85 -20.64
CA ALA A 249 -25.05 -0.07 -21.49
C ALA A 249 -25.86 0.60 -22.63
N GLY A 250 -25.62 1.87 -22.85
CA GLY A 250 -26.35 2.68 -23.84
C GLY A 250 -27.47 3.53 -23.25
N ASP A 251 -27.93 3.29 -22.00
CA ASP A 251 -28.96 4.11 -21.36
C ASP A 251 -28.49 5.55 -21.16
N LEU A 252 -29.39 6.52 -21.31
CA LEU A 252 -29.11 7.92 -21.06
C LEU A 252 -29.51 8.29 -19.63
N VAL A 253 -28.52 8.75 -18.83
CA VAL A 253 -28.66 9.04 -17.41
C VAL A 253 -28.51 10.54 -17.18
N ALA A 254 -29.39 11.12 -16.37
CA ALA A 254 -29.28 12.50 -15.89
C ALA A 254 -28.60 12.52 -14.50
N VAL A 255 -27.70 13.49 -14.32
CA VAL A 255 -27.03 13.74 -13.04
C VAL A 255 -27.25 15.20 -12.64
N HIS A 256 -27.84 15.41 -11.48
CA HIS A 256 -28.14 16.72 -10.94
C HIS A 256 -26.99 17.24 -10.05
N PRO A 257 -26.94 18.54 -9.76
CA PRO A 257 -25.94 19.09 -8.85
C PRO A 257 -25.92 18.39 -7.50
N GLY A 258 -24.71 18.01 -7.04
CA GLY A 258 -24.51 17.32 -5.77
C GLY A 258 -24.86 15.82 -5.78
N GLU A 259 -25.27 15.25 -6.91
CA GLU A 259 -25.53 13.82 -7.03
C GLU A 259 -24.25 13.03 -7.33
N ARG A 260 -24.26 11.78 -6.89
CA ARG A 260 -23.19 10.82 -7.22
C ARG A 260 -23.48 10.13 -8.54
N ILE A 261 -22.44 10.00 -9.37
CA ILE A 261 -22.50 9.26 -10.62
C ILE A 261 -22.57 7.76 -10.28
N ALA A 262 -23.56 7.07 -10.86
CA ALA A 262 -23.89 5.70 -10.49
C ALA A 262 -23.06 4.65 -11.25
N VAL A 263 -22.73 4.92 -12.51
CA VAL A 263 -22.06 4.01 -13.46
C VAL A 263 -21.09 4.78 -14.34
N ASP A 264 -20.20 4.08 -15.05
CA ASP A 264 -19.27 4.74 -15.97
C ASP A 264 -19.96 5.07 -17.29
N GLY A 265 -19.58 6.19 -17.92
CA GLY A 265 -20.15 6.60 -19.20
C GLY A 265 -19.46 7.80 -19.80
N THR A 266 -20.05 8.29 -20.89
CA THR A 266 -19.56 9.45 -21.65
C THR A 266 -20.60 10.55 -21.67
N VAL A 267 -20.21 11.78 -21.33
CA VAL A 267 -21.10 12.95 -21.33
C VAL A 267 -21.67 13.17 -22.71
N ALA A 268 -23.02 13.19 -22.81
CA ALA A 268 -23.75 13.41 -24.05
C ALA A 268 -24.22 14.86 -24.19
N GLU A 269 -24.59 15.51 -23.09
CA GLU A 269 -25.09 16.90 -23.06
C GLU A 269 -24.73 17.55 -21.72
N GLY A 270 -24.42 18.87 -21.76
CA GLY A 270 -24.16 19.65 -20.58
C GLY A 270 -22.68 19.66 -20.16
N ALA A 271 -22.41 20.36 -19.07
CA ALA A 271 -21.08 20.47 -18.50
C ALA A 271 -21.16 20.68 -17.00
N SER A 272 -20.19 20.12 -16.25
CA SER A 272 -20.04 20.33 -14.82
C SER A 272 -18.62 20.06 -14.34
N TYR A 273 -18.30 20.50 -13.14
CA TYR A 273 -17.10 20.08 -12.42
C TYR A 273 -17.42 18.86 -11.57
N VAL A 274 -16.65 17.79 -11.73
CA VAL A 274 -16.84 16.53 -11.03
C VAL A 274 -15.66 16.27 -10.10
N ASP A 275 -15.95 16.01 -8.84
CA ASP A 275 -14.96 15.59 -7.85
C ASP A 275 -14.65 14.11 -8.05
N GLU A 276 -13.45 13.83 -8.58
CA GLU A 276 -12.91 12.51 -8.83
C GLU A 276 -11.87 12.11 -7.79
N SER A 277 -11.70 12.88 -6.70
CA SER A 277 -10.67 12.66 -5.67
C SER A 277 -10.70 11.26 -5.04
N MET A 278 -11.86 10.63 -5.01
CA MET A 278 -12.03 9.26 -4.49
C MET A 278 -11.41 8.20 -5.41
N LEU A 279 -11.23 8.50 -6.69
CA LEU A 279 -10.59 7.62 -7.67
C LEU A 279 -9.14 8.04 -7.91
N SER A 280 -8.93 9.30 -8.30
CA SER A 280 -7.59 9.82 -8.66
C SER A 280 -6.72 10.17 -7.46
N GLY A 281 -7.33 10.50 -6.31
CA GLY A 281 -6.66 11.09 -5.15
C GLY A 281 -6.30 12.56 -5.32
N GLU A 282 -6.69 13.19 -6.43
CA GLU A 282 -6.44 14.61 -6.72
C GLU A 282 -7.59 15.46 -6.15
N PRO A 283 -7.30 16.51 -5.36
CA PRO A 283 -8.33 17.26 -4.65
C PRO A 283 -9.11 18.26 -5.54
N LEU A 284 -8.61 18.56 -6.75
CA LEU A 284 -9.24 19.54 -7.64
C LEU A 284 -10.31 18.86 -8.50
N PRO A 285 -11.54 19.42 -8.55
CA PRO A 285 -12.60 18.93 -9.43
C PRO A 285 -12.22 19.07 -10.92
N VAL A 286 -12.57 18.07 -11.70
CA VAL A 286 -12.29 18.01 -13.14
C VAL A 286 -13.49 18.51 -13.93
N CYS A 287 -13.26 19.42 -14.90
CA CYS A 287 -14.30 19.86 -15.82
C CYS A 287 -14.69 18.73 -16.78
N LYS A 288 -15.98 18.38 -16.82
CA LYS A 288 -16.56 17.38 -17.74
C LYS A 288 -17.48 18.11 -18.70
N GLN A 289 -17.20 17.94 -19.99
CA GLN A 289 -17.95 18.49 -21.10
C GLN A 289 -18.37 17.35 -22.03
N GLU A 290 -19.15 17.67 -23.05
CA GLU A 290 -19.57 16.68 -24.06
C GLU A 290 -18.39 15.87 -24.61
N GLY A 291 -18.52 14.55 -24.63
CA GLY A 291 -17.46 13.60 -24.97
C GLY A 291 -16.50 13.24 -23.83
N ALA A 292 -16.59 13.87 -22.68
CA ALA A 292 -15.73 13.52 -21.52
C ALA A 292 -16.24 12.26 -20.80
N ALA A 293 -15.31 11.39 -20.39
CA ALA A 293 -15.64 10.23 -19.58
C ALA A 293 -15.97 10.60 -18.13
N VAL A 294 -16.97 9.93 -17.55
CA VAL A 294 -17.40 10.04 -16.15
C VAL A 294 -17.39 8.65 -15.50
N PHE A 295 -17.15 8.62 -14.20
CA PHE A 295 -16.90 7.37 -13.47
C PHE A 295 -17.83 7.18 -12.28
N ALA A 296 -18.22 5.95 -12.03
CA ALA A 296 -19.04 5.56 -10.88
C ALA A 296 -18.40 5.97 -9.56
N GLY A 297 -19.23 6.49 -8.64
CA GLY A 297 -18.81 6.89 -7.28
C GLY A 297 -18.29 8.31 -7.16
N THR A 298 -17.98 9.00 -8.26
CA THR A 298 -17.59 10.41 -8.29
C THR A 298 -18.77 11.34 -7.99
N MET A 299 -18.50 12.56 -7.56
CA MET A 299 -19.54 13.49 -7.15
C MET A 299 -19.65 14.67 -8.11
N ASN A 300 -20.84 14.88 -8.63
CA ASN A 300 -21.13 16.03 -9.47
C ASN A 300 -21.18 17.32 -8.64
N GLY A 301 -20.57 18.37 -9.14
CA GLY A 301 -20.55 19.69 -8.52
C GLY A 301 -21.84 20.49 -8.79
N ASN A 302 -21.70 21.71 -9.30
CA ASN A 302 -22.78 22.68 -9.40
C ASN A 302 -23.57 22.63 -10.72
N GLY A 303 -23.06 21.94 -11.75
CA GLY A 303 -23.74 21.80 -13.05
C GLY A 303 -24.64 20.57 -13.10
N ALA A 304 -25.47 20.52 -14.16
CA ALA A 304 -26.22 19.31 -14.51
C ALA A 304 -25.76 18.85 -15.90
N PHE A 305 -25.68 17.54 -16.09
CA PHE A 305 -25.33 16.96 -17.38
C PHE A 305 -26.03 15.62 -17.58
N ARG A 306 -26.07 15.18 -18.83
CA ARG A 306 -26.55 13.86 -19.22
C ARG A 306 -25.42 13.06 -19.81
N PHE A 307 -25.33 11.79 -19.45
CA PHE A 307 -24.29 10.91 -19.97
C PHE A 307 -24.87 9.59 -20.45
N ARG A 308 -24.24 9.00 -21.45
CA ARG A 308 -24.55 7.67 -21.94
C ARG A 308 -23.74 6.64 -21.18
N THR A 309 -24.42 5.61 -20.69
CA THR A 309 -23.77 4.54 -19.92
C THR A 309 -22.90 3.69 -20.84
N ASP A 310 -21.63 3.53 -20.50
CA ASP A 310 -20.67 2.67 -21.20
C ASP A 310 -20.49 1.34 -20.48
N ARG A 311 -20.29 1.39 -19.14
CA ARG A 311 -20.06 0.21 -18.30
C ARG A 311 -20.99 0.23 -17.09
N VAL A 312 -21.59 -0.92 -16.78
CA VAL A 312 -22.57 -1.08 -15.69
C VAL A 312 -22.17 -2.22 -14.73
N GLY A 313 -22.67 -2.18 -13.52
CA GLY A 313 -22.51 -3.25 -12.54
C GLY A 313 -21.06 -3.54 -12.19
N GLN A 314 -20.62 -4.79 -12.44
CA GLN A 314 -19.27 -5.26 -12.07
C GLN A 314 -18.16 -4.77 -13.00
N ASP A 315 -18.49 -4.19 -14.14
CA ASP A 315 -17.53 -3.74 -15.14
C ASP A 315 -17.11 -2.27 -14.95
N THR A 316 -17.76 -1.55 -14.03
CA THR A 316 -17.37 -0.18 -13.67
C THR A 316 -15.97 -0.13 -13.04
N VAL A 317 -15.27 1.00 -13.24
CA VAL A 317 -13.93 1.24 -12.65
C VAL A 317 -13.98 1.11 -11.13
N LEU A 318 -15.01 1.67 -10.48
CA LEU A 318 -15.19 1.54 -9.03
C LEU A 318 -15.35 0.07 -8.60
N ALA A 319 -16.15 -0.73 -9.31
CA ALA A 319 -16.32 -2.15 -8.98
C ALA A 319 -15.02 -2.95 -9.16
N ARG A 320 -14.21 -2.63 -10.17
CA ARG A 320 -12.86 -3.22 -10.35
C ARG A 320 -11.92 -2.84 -9.20
N ILE A 321 -11.89 -1.57 -8.80
CA ILE A 321 -11.10 -1.11 -7.66
C ILE A 321 -11.49 -1.87 -6.38
N ILE A 322 -12.78 -1.97 -6.09
CA ILE A 322 -13.29 -2.72 -4.93
C ILE A 322 -12.84 -4.18 -5.00
N ARG A 323 -12.93 -4.81 -6.16
CA ARG A 323 -12.48 -6.19 -6.39
C ARG A 323 -10.98 -6.34 -6.14
N MET A 324 -10.14 -5.49 -6.73
CA MET A 324 -8.69 -5.51 -6.54
C MET A 324 -8.31 -5.36 -5.06
N VAL A 325 -8.91 -4.40 -4.34
CA VAL A 325 -8.64 -4.19 -2.91
C VAL A 325 -9.08 -5.40 -2.08
N ARG A 326 -10.21 -6.02 -2.43
CA ARG A 326 -10.70 -7.24 -1.77
C ARG A 326 -9.76 -8.43 -2.00
N ASP A 327 -9.33 -8.64 -3.23
CA ASP A 327 -8.41 -9.72 -3.60
C ASP A 327 -7.06 -9.54 -2.92
N ALA A 328 -6.54 -8.31 -2.88
CA ALA A 328 -5.33 -7.97 -2.16
C ALA A 328 -5.43 -8.25 -0.66
N GLN A 329 -6.54 -7.88 -0.03
CA GLN A 329 -6.77 -8.15 1.39
C GLN A 329 -6.99 -9.65 1.68
N GLY A 330 -7.49 -10.41 0.70
CA GLY A 330 -7.65 -11.86 0.77
C GLY A 330 -6.34 -12.62 0.60
N SER A 331 -5.32 -12.02 0.01
CA SER A 331 -4.04 -12.66 -0.29
C SER A 331 -3.16 -12.86 0.95
N LYS A 332 -2.27 -13.86 0.93
CA LYS A 332 -1.32 -14.14 2.01
C LYS A 332 0.07 -13.61 1.68
N ALA A 333 0.62 -12.80 2.58
CA ALA A 333 2.01 -12.39 2.50
C ALA A 333 2.97 -13.58 2.75
N PRO A 334 4.17 -13.58 2.14
CA PRO A 334 5.21 -14.59 2.41
C PRO A 334 5.54 -14.74 3.91
N VAL A 335 5.62 -13.63 4.64
CA VAL A 335 5.87 -13.65 6.09
C VAL A 335 4.75 -14.37 6.86
N GLN A 336 3.50 -14.28 6.42
CA GLN A 336 2.38 -14.98 7.07
C GLN A 336 2.50 -16.49 6.96
N ARG A 337 2.95 -17.03 5.81
CA ARG A 337 3.18 -18.47 5.65
C ARG A 337 4.22 -19.00 6.64
N THR A 338 5.27 -18.22 6.91
CA THR A 338 6.30 -18.57 7.90
C THR A 338 5.71 -18.57 9.31
N VAL A 339 4.92 -17.58 9.65
CA VAL A 339 4.23 -17.48 10.94
C VAL A 339 3.27 -18.65 11.17
N ASP A 340 2.47 -19.00 10.15
CA ASP A 340 1.53 -20.13 10.20
C ASP A 340 2.25 -21.46 10.45
N ARG A 341 3.43 -21.66 9.83
CA ARG A 341 4.27 -22.85 10.05
C ARG A 341 4.79 -22.91 11.49
N ILE A 342 5.29 -21.79 12.01
CA ILE A 342 5.77 -21.71 13.40
C ILE A 342 4.61 -22.02 14.37
N ALA A 343 3.44 -21.43 14.17
CA ALA A 343 2.27 -21.68 15.02
C ALA A 343 1.84 -23.16 15.04
N GLY A 344 1.96 -23.85 13.91
CA GLY A 344 1.64 -25.29 13.80
C GLY A 344 2.52 -26.19 14.65
N VAL A 345 3.78 -25.80 14.89
CA VAL A 345 4.73 -26.55 15.74
C VAL A 345 4.64 -26.10 17.20
N PHE A 346 4.35 -24.83 17.42
CA PHE A 346 4.37 -24.21 18.74
C PHE A 346 3.37 -24.82 19.70
N VAL A 347 2.11 -25.04 19.29
CA VAL A 347 1.06 -25.55 20.18
C VAL A 347 1.37 -26.97 20.70
N PRO A 348 1.75 -27.96 19.87
CA PRO A 348 2.21 -29.25 20.37
C PRO A 348 3.41 -29.16 21.32
N ALA A 349 4.39 -28.32 20.99
CA ALA A 349 5.59 -28.14 21.84
C ALA A 349 5.22 -27.60 23.23
N ILE A 350 4.26 -26.69 23.31
CA ILE A 350 3.78 -26.14 24.58
C ILE A 350 3.06 -27.18 25.43
N ILE A 351 2.26 -28.04 24.82
CA ILE A 351 1.59 -29.12 25.56
C ILE A 351 2.63 -30.01 26.22
N VAL A 352 3.69 -30.38 25.47
CA VAL A 352 4.80 -31.17 26.02
C VAL A 352 5.49 -30.42 27.15
N LEU A 353 5.78 -29.12 26.95
CA LEU A 353 6.43 -28.30 27.98
C LEU A 353 5.59 -28.19 29.24
N ALA A 354 4.29 -28.04 29.13
CA ALA A 354 3.36 -27.97 30.26
C ALA A 354 3.37 -29.28 31.05
N VAL A 355 3.36 -30.45 30.37
CA VAL A 355 3.47 -31.75 31.02
C VAL A 355 4.84 -31.94 31.70
N LEU A 356 5.91 -31.50 31.04
CA LEU A 356 7.25 -31.52 31.64
C LEU A 356 7.37 -30.63 32.88
N THR A 357 6.72 -29.46 32.83
CA THR A 357 6.63 -28.54 33.97
C THR A 357 5.92 -29.22 35.15
N PHE A 358 4.77 -29.86 34.89
CA PHE A 358 4.07 -30.61 35.93
C PHE A 358 4.95 -31.71 36.52
N ALA A 359 5.58 -32.50 35.68
CA ALA A 359 6.49 -33.58 36.15
C ALA A 359 7.67 -33.04 36.98
N ALA A 360 8.25 -31.91 36.58
CA ALA A 360 9.32 -31.24 37.32
C ALA A 360 8.84 -30.81 38.72
N TRP A 361 7.67 -30.22 38.83
CA TRP A 361 7.13 -29.86 40.15
C TRP A 361 6.87 -31.08 41.04
N MET A 362 6.40 -32.19 40.48
CA MET A 362 6.21 -33.44 41.21
C MET A 362 7.52 -34.00 41.75
N LEU A 363 8.62 -33.80 41.03
CA LEU A 363 9.95 -34.30 41.41
C LEU A 363 10.67 -33.41 42.42
N PHE A 364 10.57 -32.09 42.29
CA PHE A 364 11.35 -31.14 43.06
C PHE A 364 10.59 -30.51 44.25
N ALA A 365 9.29 -30.70 44.37
CA ALA A 365 8.46 -30.19 45.49
C ALA A 365 7.54 -31.28 46.05
N PRO A 366 8.04 -32.25 46.78
CA PRO A 366 7.26 -33.45 47.15
C PRO A 366 5.98 -33.19 47.96
N GLU A 367 5.97 -32.17 48.80
CA GLU A 367 4.83 -31.92 49.72
C GLU A 367 3.67 -31.23 49.02
N GLU A 368 3.89 -30.28 48.12
CA GLU A 368 2.88 -29.51 47.42
C GLU A 368 3.00 -29.60 45.86
N GLY A 369 3.88 -30.45 45.38
CA GLY A 369 4.28 -30.57 43.98
C GLY A 369 3.10 -30.83 43.03
N PHE A 370 2.09 -31.58 43.50
CA PHE A 370 0.93 -31.87 42.70
C PHE A 370 0.09 -30.62 42.43
N THR A 371 -0.26 -29.85 43.48
CA THR A 371 -1.09 -28.64 43.38
C THR A 371 -0.35 -27.55 42.63
N ARG A 372 0.93 -27.29 42.98
CA ARG A 372 1.77 -26.26 42.31
C ARG A 372 2.05 -26.63 40.86
N GLY A 373 2.37 -27.90 40.60
CA GLY A 373 2.59 -28.42 39.27
C GLY A 373 1.35 -28.32 38.39
N LEU A 374 0.16 -28.61 38.93
CA LEU A 374 -1.08 -28.48 38.22
C LEU A 374 -1.40 -27.04 37.86
N LEU A 375 -1.19 -26.11 38.80
CA LEU A 375 -1.34 -24.66 38.56
C LEU A 375 -0.34 -24.18 37.50
N ALA A 376 0.92 -24.57 37.59
CA ALA A 376 1.94 -24.24 36.60
C ALA A 376 1.59 -24.79 35.23
N LEU A 377 1.14 -26.06 35.13
CA LEU A 377 0.68 -26.66 33.90
C LEU A 377 -0.46 -25.87 33.27
N VAL A 378 -1.51 -25.55 34.05
CA VAL A 378 -2.66 -24.77 33.60
C VAL A 378 -2.21 -23.38 33.13
N THR A 379 -1.38 -22.71 33.90
CA THR A 379 -0.85 -21.37 33.59
C THR A 379 0.00 -21.36 32.32
N VAL A 380 0.89 -22.34 32.14
CA VAL A 380 1.70 -22.50 30.92
C VAL A 380 0.80 -22.71 29.71
N LEU A 381 -0.22 -23.58 29.80
CA LEU A 381 -1.16 -23.84 28.70
C LEU A 381 -1.93 -22.58 28.30
N ILE A 382 -2.32 -21.75 29.26
CA ILE A 382 -3.07 -20.50 29.01
C ILE A 382 -2.17 -19.45 28.39
N ILE A 383 -1.03 -19.14 29.05
CA ILE A 383 -0.18 -18.02 28.66
C ILE A 383 0.53 -18.25 27.33
N ALA A 384 0.72 -19.48 26.96
CA ALA A 384 1.36 -19.87 25.71
C ALA A 384 0.43 -19.76 24.48
N CYS A 385 -0.85 -19.39 24.64
CA CYS A 385 -1.70 -19.18 23.49
C CYS A 385 -1.22 -18.02 22.63
N PRO A 386 -0.78 -18.22 21.38
CA PRO A 386 -0.32 -17.13 20.52
C PRO A 386 -1.50 -16.39 19.84
N CYS A 387 -2.47 -15.92 20.65
CA CYS A 387 -3.72 -15.34 20.16
C CYS A 387 -3.49 -14.16 19.22
N ALA A 388 -2.52 -13.29 19.57
CA ALA A 388 -2.17 -12.11 18.78
C ALA A 388 -1.44 -12.44 17.46
N LEU A 389 -0.77 -13.60 17.38
CA LEU A 389 0.06 -13.99 16.25
C LEU A 389 -0.74 -14.10 14.95
N GLY A 390 -1.92 -14.71 15.02
CA GLY A 390 -2.81 -14.88 13.87
C GLY A 390 -3.34 -13.58 13.28
N LEU A 391 -3.29 -12.47 14.05
CA LEU A 391 -3.73 -11.15 13.65
C LEU A 391 -2.59 -10.22 13.25
N ALA A 392 -1.37 -10.49 13.70
CA ALA A 392 -0.23 -9.59 13.58
C ALA A 392 0.02 -9.12 12.14
N THR A 393 -0.04 -10.04 11.17
CA THR A 393 0.18 -9.75 9.75
C THR A 393 -1.10 -9.28 9.06
N PRO A 394 -2.25 -10.00 9.12
CA PRO A 394 -3.41 -9.64 8.34
C PRO A 394 -3.99 -8.27 8.70
N THR A 395 -4.04 -7.89 9.97
CA THR A 395 -4.59 -6.58 10.36
C THR A 395 -3.75 -5.41 9.85
N ALA A 396 -2.42 -5.52 9.91
CA ALA A 396 -1.53 -4.48 9.37
C ALA A 396 -1.63 -4.38 7.84
N LEU A 397 -1.72 -5.52 7.14
CA LEU A 397 -1.93 -5.56 5.68
C LEU A 397 -3.27 -4.94 5.28
N MET A 398 -4.36 -5.31 5.95
CA MET A 398 -5.68 -4.75 5.65
C MET A 398 -5.70 -3.23 5.82
N VAL A 399 -5.07 -2.71 6.87
CA VAL A 399 -4.96 -1.27 7.09
C VAL A 399 -4.07 -0.62 6.04
N GLY A 400 -2.92 -1.22 5.71
CA GLY A 400 -1.97 -0.70 4.71
C GLY A 400 -2.58 -0.65 3.32
N ILE A 401 -3.16 -1.77 2.83
CA ILE A 401 -3.82 -1.86 1.53
C ILE A 401 -5.01 -0.90 1.47
N GLY A 402 -5.85 -0.87 2.52
CA GLY A 402 -6.99 0.04 2.57
C GLY A 402 -6.60 1.52 2.58
N LYS A 403 -5.47 1.87 3.20
CA LYS A 403 -4.91 3.22 3.18
C LYS A 403 -4.37 3.60 1.82
N GLY A 404 -3.65 2.68 1.16
CA GLY A 404 -3.17 2.86 -0.22
C GLY A 404 -4.33 3.09 -1.18
N ALA A 405 -5.35 2.25 -1.13
CA ALA A 405 -6.55 2.39 -1.96
C ALA A 405 -7.25 3.74 -1.77
N GLY A 406 -7.34 4.24 -0.53
CA GLY A 406 -7.89 5.57 -0.24
C GLY A 406 -7.03 6.74 -0.75
N GLN A 407 -5.84 6.48 -1.28
CA GLN A 407 -4.92 7.46 -1.89
C GLN A 407 -4.67 7.18 -3.37
N GLY A 408 -5.49 6.34 -4.00
CA GLY A 408 -5.34 5.97 -5.40
C GLY A 408 -4.19 5.00 -5.69
N ILE A 409 -3.63 4.35 -4.67
CA ILE A 409 -2.58 3.33 -4.80
C ILE A 409 -3.21 1.95 -4.60
N LEU A 410 -3.42 1.22 -5.68
CA LEU A 410 -4.00 -0.12 -5.66
C LEU A 410 -2.89 -1.18 -5.69
N VAL A 411 -2.85 -2.02 -4.69
CA VAL A 411 -1.89 -3.13 -4.59
C VAL A 411 -2.62 -4.43 -4.92
N LYS A 412 -2.08 -5.24 -5.80
CA LYS A 412 -2.70 -6.48 -6.29
C LYS A 412 -2.74 -7.58 -5.25
N ASP A 413 -1.69 -7.68 -4.44
CA ASP A 413 -1.56 -8.68 -3.40
C ASP A 413 -0.60 -8.27 -2.27
N ALA A 414 -0.62 -9.00 -1.18
CA ALA A 414 0.22 -8.76 -0.02
C ALA A 414 1.73 -9.00 -0.29
N ALA A 415 2.06 -9.86 -1.26
CA ALA A 415 3.45 -10.11 -1.63
C ALA A 415 4.06 -8.90 -2.33
N SER A 416 3.29 -8.24 -3.23
CA SER A 416 3.68 -7.00 -3.90
C SER A 416 4.03 -5.89 -2.89
N LEU A 417 3.24 -5.79 -1.81
CA LEU A 417 3.53 -4.83 -0.74
C LEU A 417 4.84 -5.18 0.01
N GLU A 418 5.15 -6.46 0.19
CA GLU A 418 6.39 -6.90 0.83
C GLU A 418 7.61 -6.65 -0.08
N VAL A 419 7.47 -6.84 -1.39
CA VAL A 419 8.51 -6.57 -2.40
C VAL A 419 8.78 -5.06 -2.50
N ALA A 420 7.73 -4.23 -2.55
CA ALA A 420 7.85 -2.78 -2.67
C ALA A 420 8.74 -2.16 -1.58
N ARG A 421 8.78 -2.75 -0.38
CA ARG A 421 9.68 -2.32 0.69
C ARG A 421 11.16 -2.55 0.37
N LYS A 422 11.48 -3.58 -0.43
CA LYS A 422 12.85 -3.99 -0.73
C LYS A 422 13.43 -3.27 -1.94
N VAL A 423 12.61 -2.54 -2.68
CA VAL A 423 13.01 -1.82 -3.88
C VAL A 423 14.16 -0.86 -3.58
N ASP A 424 15.25 -1.02 -4.31
CA ASP A 424 16.45 -0.19 -4.24
C ASP A 424 16.81 0.45 -5.59
N ALA A 425 16.14 0.04 -6.67
CA ALA A 425 16.23 0.65 -7.99
C ALA A 425 14.83 0.83 -8.61
N VAL A 426 14.56 2.03 -9.12
CA VAL A 426 13.33 2.35 -9.86
C VAL A 426 13.69 2.68 -11.29
N VAL A 427 13.07 1.99 -12.23
CA VAL A 427 13.18 2.24 -13.66
C VAL A 427 11.90 2.93 -14.11
N LEU A 428 12.03 4.13 -14.65
CA LEU A 428 10.91 4.94 -15.16
C LEU A 428 10.96 4.97 -16.68
N ASP A 429 9.84 4.69 -17.32
CA ASP A 429 9.69 5.01 -18.74
C ASP A 429 9.60 6.53 -18.90
N LYS A 430 10.02 7.06 -20.07
CA LYS A 430 9.91 8.49 -20.34
C LYS A 430 8.46 8.85 -20.71
N THR A 431 7.98 8.27 -21.80
CA THR A 431 6.73 8.69 -22.45
C THR A 431 5.50 8.24 -21.67
N GLY A 432 4.61 9.16 -21.32
CA GLY A 432 3.40 8.85 -20.53
C GLY A 432 3.64 8.60 -19.05
N THR A 433 4.88 8.37 -18.64
CA THR A 433 5.26 8.19 -17.24
C THR A 433 5.88 9.47 -16.69
N LEU A 434 7.09 9.82 -17.10
CA LEU A 434 7.73 11.09 -16.71
C LEU A 434 7.11 12.30 -17.41
N THR A 435 6.57 12.11 -18.62
CA THR A 435 6.01 13.16 -19.47
C THR A 435 4.49 12.98 -19.64
N GLU A 436 3.82 14.02 -20.16
CA GLU A 436 2.36 14.03 -20.30
C GLU A 436 1.82 13.22 -21.49
N SER A 437 2.70 12.69 -22.36
CA SER A 437 2.36 12.04 -23.63
C SER A 437 1.60 12.94 -24.61
N ARG A 438 1.66 14.24 -24.41
CA ARG A 438 1.08 15.24 -25.29
C ARG A 438 2.17 16.23 -25.71
N PRO A 439 2.44 16.36 -27.02
CA PRO A 439 3.31 17.41 -27.48
C PRO A 439 2.71 18.77 -27.08
N SER A 440 3.55 19.64 -26.56
CA SER A 440 3.21 21.03 -26.24
C SER A 440 4.24 21.97 -26.84
N VAL A 441 3.83 23.19 -27.16
CA VAL A 441 4.76 24.22 -27.57
C VAL A 441 5.53 24.71 -26.35
N VAL A 442 6.83 24.36 -26.29
CA VAL A 442 7.72 24.70 -25.15
C VAL A 442 8.49 26.01 -25.39
N ASP A 443 8.73 26.37 -26.64
CA ASP A 443 9.39 27.60 -27.05
C ASP A 443 8.78 28.09 -28.37
N ALA A 444 8.71 29.39 -28.57
CA ALA A 444 8.29 30.03 -29.81
C ALA A 444 9.01 31.32 -30.05
N ALA A 445 9.50 31.51 -31.28
CA ALA A 445 10.13 32.75 -31.71
C ALA A 445 9.40 33.31 -32.94
N TRP A 446 9.09 34.59 -32.88
CA TRP A 446 8.32 35.29 -33.89
C TRP A 446 9.18 36.37 -34.59
N ALA A 447 8.93 36.56 -35.88
CA ALA A 447 9.42 37.71 -36.61
C ALA A 447 8.62 38.95 -36.25
N GLU A 448 8.93 40.08 -36.82
CA GLU A 448 8.23 41.37 -36.60
C GLU A 448 6.74 41.25 -36.92
N GLY A 449 5.87 41.88 -36.08
CA GLY A 449 4.42 41.94 -36.27
C GLY A 449 3.68 40.63 -35.99
N PRO A 450 3.80 40.02 -34.80
CA PRO A 450 3.31 38.67 -34.54
C PRO A 450 1.80 38.53 -34.48
N GLU A 451 1.03 39.57 -34.25
CA GLU A 451 -0.43 39.45 -33.99
C GLU A 451 -1.22 38.83 -35.16
N THR A 452 -1.01 39.30 -36.40
CA THR A 452 -1.67 38.73 -37.57
C THR A 452 -1.17 37.30 -37.85
N ALA A 453 0.16 37.10 -37.72
CA ALA A 453 0.77 35.77 -37.92
C ALA A 453 0.22 34.72 -36.94
N ARG A 454 0.02 35.11 -35.69
CA ARG A 454 -0.56 34.21 -34.66
C ARG A 454 -1.97 33.76 -34.99
N ARG A 455 -2.84 34.68 -35.39
CA ARG A 455 -4.25 34.41 -35.80
C ARG A 455 -4.30 33.49 -37.02
N ILE A 456 -3.44 33.74 -38.02
CA ILE A 456 -3.40 32.92 -39.22
C ILE A 456 -2.89 31.49 -38.90
N LEU A 457 -1.81 31.38 -38.11
CA LEU A 457 -1.30 30.10 -37.68
C LEU A 457 -2.36 29.32 -36.88
N PHE A 458 -3.03 29.97 -35.92
CA PHE A 458 -4.13 29.35 -35.17
C PHE A 458 -5.20 28.81 -36.10
N SER A 459 -5.64 29.62 -37.04
CA SER A 459 -6.73 29.27 -37.98
C SER A 459 -6.33 28.18 -38.97
N LEU A 460 -5.07 28.11 -39.36
CA LEU A 460 -4.52 27.10 -40.24
C LEU A 460 -4.42 25.74 -39.52
N GLU A 461 -3.81 25.74 -38.32
CA GLU A 461 -3.59 24.51 -37.53
C GLU A 461 -4.89 23.95 -36.95
N LYS A 462 -5.88 24.78 -36.65
CA LYS A 462 -7.22 24.37 -36.18
C LYS A 462 -7.95 23.45 -37.20
N ARG A 463 -7.58 23.51 -38.48
CA ARG A 463 -8.15 22.66 -39.54
C ARG A 463 -7.43 21.34 -39.70
N SER A 464 -6.32 21.15 -39.01
CA SER A 464 -5.53 19.95 -39.04
C SER A 464 -5.89 19.04 -37.89
N GLY A 465 -6.06 17.75 -38.14
CA GLY A 465 -6.25 16.72 -37.10
C GLY A 465 -4.95 16.17 -36.51
N HIS A 466 -3.78 16.76 -36.84
CA HIS A 466 -2.50 16.26 -36.39
C HIS A 466 -2.22 16.64 -34.91
N PRO A 467 -1.64 15.77 -34.06
CA PRO A 467 -1.37 16.07 -32.63
C PRO A 467 -0.48 17.33 -32.42
N LEU A 468 0.50 17.56 -33.31
CA LEU A 468 1.33 18.77 -33.25
C LEU A 468 0.53 20.04 -33.54
N SER A 469 -0.44 19.97 -34.48
CA SER A 469 -1.34 21.06 -34.80
C SER A 469 -2.21 21.41 -33.60
N GLN A 470 -2.73 20.42 -32.89
CA GLN A 470 -3.51 20.62 -31.68
C GLN A 470 -2.69 21.33 -30.60
N ALA A 471 -1.43 20.94 -30.39
CA ALA A 471 -0.54 21.60 -29.46
C ALA A 471 -0.30 23.07 -29.80
N VAL A 472 -0.16 23.39 -31.09
CA VAL A 472 -0.03 24.79 -31.54
C VAL A 472 -1.32 25.57 -31.29
N VAL A 473 -2.48 24.98 -31.59
CA VAL A 473 -3.80 25.60 -31.33
C VAL A 473 -4.01 25.87 -29.84
N GLU A 474 -3.68 24.91 -28.98
CA GLU A 474 -3.78 25.07 -27.53
C GLU A 474 -2.84 26.19 -27.01
N SER A 475 -1.60 26.27 -27.53
CA SER A 475 -0.65 27.32 -27.12
C SER A 475 -1.05 28.73 -27.58
N LEU A 476 -1.82 28.82 -28.65
CA LEU A 476 -2.34 30.09 -29.23
C LEU A 476 -3.81 30.38 -28.79
N GLY A 477 -4.29 29.67 -27.75
CA GLY A 477 -5.66 29.79 -27.27
C GLY A 477 -6.12 31.23 -27.04
N GLY A 478 -7.35 31.55 -27.49
CA GLY A 478 -7.93 32.89 -27.40
C GLY A 478 -7.77 33.76 -28.66
N GLU A 479 -7.03 33.30 -29.67
CA GLU A 479 -6.90 34.01 -30.97
C GLU A 479 -8.21 33.90 -31.78
N ARG A 480 -8.52 34.96 -32.52
CA ARG A 480 -9.70 34.99 -33.41
C ARG A 480 -9.47 34.17 -34.67
N ASP A 481 -10.42 33.32 -35.02
CA ASP A 481 -10.40 32.53 -36.25
C ASP A 481 -10.51 33.44 -37.49
N VAL A 482 -9.62 33.22 -38.44
CA VAL A 482 -9.57 33.93 -39.72
C VAL A 482 -10.02 32.96 -40.83
N PRO A 483 -10.80 33.41 -41.84
CA PRO A 483 -11.16 32.54 -42.94
C PRO A 483 -9.92 32.03 -43.69
N VAL A 484 -9.76 30.70 -43.74
CA VAL A 484 -8.73 30.04 -44.52
C VAL A 484 -9.38 29.27 -45.66
N THR A 485 -8.92 29.50 -46.87
CA THR A 485 -9.38 28.81 -48.09
C THR A 485 -8.23 27.97 -48.66
N GLY A 486 -8.52 26.98 -49.49
CA GLY A 486 -7.49 26.18 -50.12
C GLY A 486 -6.62 25.40 -49.13
N PHE A 487 -7.20 24.99 -47.98
CA PHE A 487 -6.46 24.21 -46.98
C PHE A 487 -6.03 22.85 -47.54
N GLU A 488 -4.78 22.51 -47.40
CA GLU A 488 -4.22 21.23 -47.80
C GLU A 488 -3.25 20.71 -46.76
N SER A 489 -3.43 19.46 -46.34
CA SER A 489 -2.46 18.74 -45.52
C SER A 489 -1.48 17.99 -46.42
N ILE A 490 -0.19 18.28 -46.27
CA ILE A 490 0.88 17.67 -47.05
C ILE A 490 1.53 16.57 -46.20
N PRO A 491 1.32 15.29 -46.52
CA PRO A 491 1.79 14.19 -45.67
C PRO A 491 3.27 14.25 -45.40
N GLY A 492 3.65 14.18 -44.11
CA GLY A 492 5.05 14.18 -43.66
C GLY A 492 5.77 15.52 -43.72
N GLN A 493 5.11 16.61 -44.20
CA GLN A 493 5.71 17.93 -44.31
C GLN A 493 5.01 19.01 -43.50
N GLY A 494 3.67 19.02 -43.46
CA GLY A 494 2.91 20.04 -42.76
C GLY A 494 1.59 20.40 -43.45
N VAL A 495 1.14 21.64 -43.27
CA VAL A 495 -0.13 22.15 -43.83
C VAL A 495 0.11 23.45 -44.58
N ARG A 496 -0.75 23.74 -45.57
CA ARG A 496 -0.82 25.02 -46.28
C ARG A 496 -2.26 25.51 -46.40
N GLY A 497 -2.44 26.81 -46.56
CA GLY A 497 -3.74 27.41 -46.83
C GLY A 497 -3.60 28.87 -47.19
N VAL A 498 -4.68 29.42 -47.76
CA VAL A 498 -4.73 30.84 -48.14
C VAL A 498 -5.55 31.62 -47.13
N ALA A 499 -4.93 32.61 -46.52
CA ALA A 499 -5.56 33.57 -45.61
C ALA A 499 -5.10 34.99 -45.94
N GLU A 500 -6.02 35.94 -45.85
CA GLU A 500 -5.76 37.37 -46.15
C GLU A 500 -5.10 37.59 -47.52
N GLY A 501 -5.46 36.75 -48.53
CA GLY A 501 -4.99 36.86 -49.90
C GLY A 501 -3.55 36.34 -50.14
N ARG A 502 -2.92 35.68 -49.12
CA ARG A 502 -1.57 35.09 -49.23
C ARG A 502 -1.61 33.61 -48.89
N THR A 503 -0.70 32.84 -49.46
CA THR A 503 -0.50 31.46 -49.09
C THR A 503 0.39 31.38 -47.86
N TRP A 504 -0.01 30.54 -46.88
CA TRP A 504 0.72 30.31 -45.65
C TRP A 504 1.02 28.85 -45.50
N TYR A 505 2.18 28.56 -44.88
CA TYR A 505 2.74 27.24 -44.67
C TYR A 505 3.07 27.04 -43.21
N ALA A 506 2.67 25.90 -42.65
CA ALA A 506 3.11 25.48 -41.31
C ALA A 506 3.62 24.04 -41.38
N GLY A 507 4.90 23.78 -41.00
CA GLY A 507 5.46 22.45 -41.10
C GLY A 507 7.00 22.41 -40.88
N ASN A 508 7.62 21.36 -41.38
CA ASN A 508 9.06 21.10 -41.22
C ASN A 508 9.92 21.78 -42.29
N ASP A 509 11.26 21.65 -42.15
CA ASP A 509 12.25 22.22 -43.10
C ASP A 509 12.03 21.74 -44.55
N ALA A 510 11.54 20.51 -44.75
CA ALA A 510 11.29 20.00 -46.08
C ALA A 510 10.13 20.75 -46.78
N LEU A 511 9.12 21.22 -46.03
CA LEU A 511 8.04 22.05 -46.55
C LEU A 511 8.58 23.40 -47.04
N LEU A 512 9.41 24.08 -46.26
CA LEU A 512 10.03 25.36 -46.63
C LEU A 512 10.92 25.20 -47.86
N SER A 513 11.79 24.19 -47.86
CA SER A 513 12.70 23.90 -48.97
C SER A 513 11.97 23.64 -50.28
N ARG A 514 10.85 22.90 -50.23
CA ARG A 514 10.03 22.58 -51.41
C ARG A 514 9.42 23.85 -52.04
N HIS A 515 9.13 24.85 -51.24
CA HIS A 515 8.55 26.12 -51.70
C HIS A 515 9.58 27.25 -51.86
N GLY A 516 10.86 26.93 -51.68
CA GLY A 516 11.95 27.91 -51.87
C GLY A 516 12.02 29.01 -50.80
N ILE A 517 11.37 28.80 -49.66
CA ILE A 517 11.32 29.77 -48.56
C ILE A 517 12.61 29.65 -47.75
N VAL A 518 13.40 30.73 -47.70
CA VAL A 518 14.63 30.76 -46.90
C VAL A 518 14.32 31.21 -45.49
N PRO A 519 14.71 30.43 -44.45
CA PRO A 519 14.52 30.82 -43.07
C PRO A 519 15.28 32.10 -42.71
N ASP A 520 14.69 32.94 -41.86
CA ASP A 520 15.37 34.05 -41.22
C ASP A 520 16.55 33.56 -40.40
N VAL A 521 17.72 34.19 -40.55
CA VAL A 521 19.00 33.76 -39.92
C VAL A 521 18.87 33.66 -38.39
N ARG A 522 18.12 34.55 -37.74
CA ARG A 522 17.89 34.55 -36.30
C ARG A 522 17.01 33.36 -35.90
N LEU A 523 15.93 33.14 -36.62
CA LEU A 523 15.00 32.02 -36.35
C LEU A 523 15.67 30.69 -36.64
N GLN A 524 16.54 30.61 -37.67
CA GLN A 524 17.28 29.41 -38.02
C GLN A 524 18.23 28.99 -36.89
N ARG A 525 19.01 29.96 -36.33
CA ARG A 525 19.90 29.65 -35.20
C ARG A 525 19.14 29.11 -33.98
N LEU A 526 17.98 29.65 -33.68
CA LEU A 526 17.14 29.17 -32.60
C LEU A 526 16.63 27.77 -32.91
N ALA A 527 16.16 27.53 -34.13
CA ALA A 527 15.68 26.21 -34.57
C ALA A 527 16.77 25.14 -34.47
N GLU A 528 18.00 25.47 -34.94
CA GLU A 528 19.15 24.56 -34.82
C GLU A 528 19.49 24.23 -33.37
N GLY A 529 19.45 25.20 -32.44
CA GLY A 529 19.60 24.98 -31.02
C GLY A 529 18.52 24.07 -30.45
N TRP A 530 17.29 24.31 -30.78
CA TRP A 530 16.15 23.47 -30.34
C TRP A 530 16.18 22.06 -30.92
N MET A 531 16.63 21.89 -32.17
CA MET A 531 16.86 20.57 -32.77
C MET A 531 17.98 19.80 -32.07
N GLN A 532 19.06 20.51 -31.63
CA GLN A 532 20.12 19.90 -30.82
C GLN A 532 19.60 19.45 -29.45
N GLU A 533 18.60 20.16 -28.87
CA GLU A 533 17.88 19.77 -27.68
C GLU A 533 16.82 18.68 -27.98
N ALA A 534 16.77 18.19 -29.23
CA ALA A 534 15.82 17.19 -29.72
C ALA A 534 14.32 17.58 -29.58
N LYS A 535 14.03 18.86 -29.69
CA LYS A 535 12.66 19.37 -29.83
C LYS A 535 12.21 19.25 -31.29
N THR A 536 10.94 19.00 -31.50
CA THR A 536 10.35 19.03 -32.85
C THR A 536 10.15 20.48 -33.26
N VAL A 537 10.75 20.89 -34.35
CA VAL A 537 10.62 22.25 -34.87
C VAL A 537 9.53 22.33 -35.91
N VAL A 538 8.60 23.28 -35.74
CA VAL A 538 7.58 23.62 -36.73
C VAL A 538 7.79 25.05 -37.16
N TRP A 539 7.97 25.25 -38.47
CA TRP A 539 8.11 26.54 -39.12
C TRP A 539 6.75 27.09 -39.54
N PHE A 540 6.58 28.37 -39.43
CA PHE A 540 5.47 29.10 -40.00
C PHE A 540 5.96 30.21 -40.94
N ALA A 541 5.48 30.23 -42.15
CA ALA A 541 5.95 31.12 -43.22
C ALA A 541 4.83 31.56 -44.16
N ASP A 542 5.01 32.71 -44.81
CA ASP A 542 4.28 33.06 -46.03
C ASP A 542 5.11 32.68 -47.28
N GLU A 543 4.67 33.13 -48.45
CA GLU A 543 5.36 32.84 -49.73
C GLU A 543 6.76 33.48 -49.84
N GLU A 544 7.05 34.46 -49.02
CA GLU A 544 8.28 35.25 -49.13
C GLU A 544 9.32 34.93 -48.02
N ARG A 545 8.83 34.73 -46.77
CA ARG A 545 9.72 34.62 -45.61
C ARG A 545 9.10 33.84 -44.45
N THR A 546 9.94 33.38 -43.58
CA THR A 546 9.54 32.78 -42.30
C THR A 546 8.99 33.84 -41.33
N ARG A 547 7.89 33.57 -40.69
CA ARG A 547 7.20 34.43 -39.70
C ARG A 547 7.36 33.98 -38.28
N ALA A 548 7.49 32.67 -38.08
CA ALA A 548 7.75 32.09 -36.77
C ALA A 548 8.41 30.73 -36.86
N VAL A 549 9.00 30.34 -35.76
CA VAL A 549 9.46 28.98 -35.50
C VAL A 549 9.02 28.58 -34.12
N LEU A 550 8.42 27.38 -33.97
CA LEU A 550 7.94 26.84 -32.74
C LEU A 550 8.67 25.54 -32.42
N ALA A 551 9.00 25.36 -31.17
CA ALA A 551 9.56 24.11 -30.67
C ALA A 551 8.52 23.36 -29.85
N LEU A 552 8.27 22.14 -30.26
CA LEU A 552 7.35 21.25 -29.57
C LEU A 552 8.10 20.10 -28.92
N ALA A 553 7.74 19.79 -27.70
CA ALA A 553 8.29 18.64 -26.97
C ALA A 553 7.22 18.04 -26.08
N ASP A 554 7.43 16.81 -25.67
CA ASP A 554 6.58 16.18 -24.65
C ASP A 554 6.95 16.77 -23.29
N ALA A 555 6.01 17.47 -22.66
CA ALA A 555 6.24 18.20 -21.42
C ALA A 555 6.48 17.23 -20.25
N LEU A 556 7.45 17.57 -19.41
CA LEU A 556 7.66 16.84 -18.15
C LEU A 556 6.48 17.11 -17.21
N LYS A 557 5.91 16.06 -16.60
CA LYS A 557 4.86 16.24 -15.59
C LYS A 557 5.38 17.07 -14.41
N PRO A 558 4.59 17.99 -13.86
CA PRO A 558 5.00 18.82 -12.72
C PRO A 558 5.46 18.02 -11.49
N SER A 559 4.94 16.80 -11.35
CA SER A 559 5.26 15.89 -10.24
C SER A 559 6.58 15.15 -10.41
N SER A 560 7.18 15.10 -11.63
CA SER A 560 8.30 14.20 -11.95
C SER A 560 9.56 14.52 -11.17
N ALA A 561 10.00 15.78 -11.16
CA ALA A 561 11.23 16.18 -10.45
C ALA A 561 11.10 15.95 -8.92
N GLY A 562 9.95 16.32 -8.34
CA GLY A 562 9.68 16.08 -6.91
C GLY A 562 9.61 14.60 -6.55
N ALA A 563 9.07 13.75 -7.43
CA ALA A 563 9.03 12.31 -7.23
C ALA A 563 10.43 11.69 -7.25
N VAL A 564 11.28 12.10 -8.20
CA VAL A 564 12.68 11.65 -8.32
C VAL A 564 13.50 12.07 -7.09
N ALA A 565 13.37 13.32 -6.65
CA ALA A 565 14.03 13.81 -5.45
C ALA A 565 13.65 13.00 -4.21
N ARG A 566 12.36 12.68 -4.03
CA ARG A 566 11.89 11.83 -2.93
C ARG A 566 12.40 10.39 -3.02
N LEU A 567 12.50 9.81 -4.21
CA LEU A 567 13.10 8.48 -4.40
C LEU A 567 14.58 8.49 -4.00
N HIS A 568 15.34 9.52 -4.40
CA HIS A 568 16.74 9.68 -3.97
C HIS A 568 16.86 9.85 -2.44
N ALA A 569 15.98 10.62 -1.81
CA ALA A 569 15.93 10.78 -0.35
C ALA A 569 15.64 9.44 0.38
N LEU A 570 14.92 8.51 -0.27
CA LEU A 570 14.72 7.15 0.23
C LEU A 570 15.93 6.22 -0.03
N GLY A 571 17.01 6.71 -0.63
CA GLY A 571 18.19 5.92 -0.98
C GLY A 571 18.01 5.04 -2.22
N ILE A 572 17.00 5.32 -3.05
CA ILE A 572 16.64 4.51 -4.22
C ILE A 572 17.32 5.08 -5.46
N THR A 573 17.96 4.22 -6.24
CA THR A 573 18.56 4.59 -7.52
C THR A 573 17.49 4.72 -8.59
N VAL A 574 17.43 5.87 -9.29
CA VAL A 574 16.45 6.10 -10.36
C VAL A 574 17.13 6.01 -11.72
N TRP A 575 16.50 5.24 -12.61
CA TRP A 575 16.89 5.09 -14.02
C TRP A 575 15.76 5.56 -14.92
N MET A 576 16.09 6.22 -16.01
CA MET A 576 15.13 6.52 -17.08
C MET A 576 15.47 5.67 -18.31
N LEU A 577 14.45 5.02 -18.88
CA LEU A 577 14.53 4.32 -20.17
C LEU A 577 13.66 5.03 -21.21
N THR A 578 14.16 5.13 -22.43
CA THR A 578 13.41 5.72 -23.55
C THR A 578 13.86 5.17 -24.88
N GLY A 579 12.94 5.07 -25.84
CA GLY A 579 13.24 4.82 -27.25
C GLY A 579 13.76 6.05 -28.00
N ASP A 580 13.70 7.22 -27.40
CA ASP A 580 14.13 8.48 -27.99
C ASP A 580 15.66 8.55 -28.18
N ASN A 581 16.09 9.55 -28.95
CA ASN A 581 17.50 9.83 -29.13
C ASN A 581 18.17 10.33 -27.83
N ALA A 582 19.50 10.27 -27.80
CA ALA A 582 20.30 10.61 -26.63
C ALA A 582 20.17 12.08 -26.19
N GLY A 583 19.88 13.01 -27.10
CA GLY A 583 19.71 14.44 -26.82
C GLY A 583 18.46 14.69 -26.00
N SER A 584 17.29 14.19 -26.47
CA SER A 584 15.99 14.27 -25.78
C SER A 584 16.05 13.57 -24.40
N ALA A 585 16.69 12.41 -24.36
CA ALA A 585 16.84 11.66 -23.12
C ALA A 585 17.65 12.43 -22.07
N ARG A 586 18.77 13.02 -22.48
CA ARG A 586 19.63 13.81 -21.58
C ARG A 586 18.91 15.02 -21.01
N GLU A 587 18.19 15.75 -21.84
CA GLU A 587 17.49 16.96 -21.41
C GLU A 587 16.34 16.62 -20.46
N THR A 588 15.54 15.59 -20.78
CA THR A 588 14.47 15.11 -19.90
C THR A 588 15.03 14.62 -18.56
N ALA A 589 16.12 13.84 -18.59
CA ALA A 589 16.77 13.34 -17.38
C ALA A 589 17.29 14.50 -16.52
N ARG A 590 17.93 15.50 -17.12
CA ARG A 590 18.44 16.69 -16.43
C ARG A 590 17.31 17.46 -15.74
N LYS A 591 16.20 17.72 -16.44
CA LYS A 591 15.01 18.42 -15.90
C LYS A 591 14.33 17.63 -14.78
N ALA A 592 14.31 16.30 -14.90
CA ALA A 592 13.74 15.41 -13.88
C ALA A 592 14.68 15.14 -12.69
N GLY A 593 15.96 15.58 -12.74
CA GLY A 593 16.95 15.28 -11.71
C GLY A 593 17.47 13.83 -11.75
N ILE A 594 17.38 13.16 -12.90
CA ILE A 594 17.83 11.77 -13.09
C ILE A 594 19.24 11.77 -13.67
N THR A 595 20.20 11.16 -12.98
CA THR A 595 21.60 11.06 -13.42
C THR A 595 21.87 9.85 -14.31
N ARG A 596 21.01 8.84 -14.29
CA ARG A 596 21.20 7.57 -14.99
C ARG A 596 20.07 7.33 -15.98
N PHE A 597 20.40 7.28 -17.27
CA PHE A 597 19.43 7.02 -18.33
C PHE A 597 20.01 6.18 -19.46
N ARG A 598 19.11 5.50 -20.20
CA ARG A 598 19.43 4.85 -21.49
C ARG A 598 18.46 5.35 -22.56
N ALA A 599 19.03 5.75 -23.69
CA ALA A 599 18.32 6.22 -24.87
C ALA A 599 18.35 5.19 -25.99
N GLY A 600 17.42 5.27 -26.95
CA GLY A 600 17.36 4.40 -28.11
C GLY A 600 17.05 2.93 -27.79
N VAL A 601 16.38 2.67 -26.64
CA VAL A 601 16.08 1.31 -26.17
C VAL A 601 14.78 0.82 -26.81
N LEU A 602 14.85 -0.29 -27.52
CA LEU A 602 13.65 -0.92 -28.11
C LEU A 602 12.80 -1.58 -27.01
N PRO A 603 11.46 -1.75 -27.22
CA PRO A 603 10.56 -2.28 -26.19
C PRO A 603 11.00 -3.64 -25.63
N HIS A 604 11.51 -4.54 -26.45
CA HIS A 604 12.01 -5.86 -26.01
C HIS A 604 13.34 -5.79 -25.24
N GLU A 605 14.14 -4.77 -25.45
CA GLU A 605 15.42 -4.55 -24.75
C GLU A 605 15.23 -3.98 -23.35
N LYS A 606 14.10 -3.28 -23.09
CA LYS A 606 13.78 -2.77 -21.76
C LYS A 606 13.75 -3.87 -20.71
N ALA A 607 13.15 -5.02 -21.04
CA ALA A 607 13.13 -6.20 -20.16
C ALA A 607 14.54 -6.76 -19.92
N GLY A 608 15.42 -6.73 -20.93
CA GLY A 608 16.83 -7.11 -20.82
C GLY A 608 17.59 -6.24 -19.82
N PHE A 609 17.34 -4.93 -19.85
CA PHE A 609 17.95 -3.99 -18.90
C PHE A 609 17.47 -4.21 -17.45
N VAL A 610 16.17 -4.44 -17.25
CA VAL A 610 15.64 -4.79 -15.92
C VAL A 610 16.32 -6.06 -15.40
N ARG A 611 16.45 -7.10 -16.24
CA ARG A 611 17.14 -8.34 -15.90
C ARG A 611 18.62 -8.11 -15.57
N GLN A 612 19.29 -7.21 -16.26
CA GLN A 612 20.66 -6.82 -15.95
C GLN A 612 20.76 -6.28 -14.53
N LEU A 613 19.94 -5.30 -14.15
CA LEU A 613 19.94 -4.72 -12.81
C LEU A 613 19.63 -5.79 -11.72
N GLN A 614 18.71 -6.72 -12.01
CA GLN A 614 18.41 -7.84 -11.13
C GLN A 614 19.60 -8.77 -10.95
N SER A 615 20.37 -9.02 -12.02
CA SER A 615 21.60 -9.83 -11.94
C SER A 615 22.72 -9.15 -11.14
N GLU A 616 22.68 -7.85 -10.99
CA GLU A 616 23.57 -7.05 -10.12
C GLU A 616 23.10 -7.10 -8.63
N GLY A 617 22.06 -7.87 -8.32
CA GLY A 617 21.52 -8.03 -6.97
C GLY A 617 20.53 -6.92 -6.56
N ARG A 618 20.05 -6.11 -7.50
CA ARG A 618 19.05 -5.06 -7.24
C ARG A 618 17.63 -5.60 -7.22
N THR A 619 16.81 -5.04 -6.34
CA THR A 619 15.35 -5.24 -6.38
C THR A 619 14.73 -4.10 -7.17
N VAL A 620 14.29 -4.42 -8.39
CA VAL A 620 13.91 -3.43 -9.40
C VAL A 620 12.41 -3.22 -9.44
N ALA A 621 11.97 -1.96 -9.28
CA ALA A 621 10.62 -1.56 -9.67
C ALA A 621 10.65 -0.95 -11.08
N MET A 622 9.70 -1.35 -11.93
CA MET A 622 9.47 -0.73 -13.24
C MET A 622 8.13 0.02 -13.22
N ALA A 623 8.15 1.30 -13.60
CA ALA A 623 6.93 2.08 -13.74
C ALA A 623 6.77 2.54 -15.19
N GLY A 624 5.57 2.34 -15.74
CA GLY A 624 5.23 2.64 -17.13
C GLY A 624 3.70 2.71 -17.34
N ASP A 625 3.29 3.04 -18.56
CA ASP A 625 1.87 3.10 -18.98
C ASP A 625 1.30 1.72 -19.37
N GLY A 626 2.16 0.72 -19.51
CA GLY A 626 1.81 -0.68 -19.79
C GLY A 626 1.58 -1.02 -21.25
N ILE A 627 1.49 -0.09 -22.16
CA ILE A 627 1.24 -0.38 -23.60
C ILE A 627 2.52 -0.90 -24.26
N ASN A 628 3.62 -0.15 -24.10
CA ASN A 628 4.92 -0.47 -24.70
C ASN A 628 5.88 -1.19 -23.75
N ASP A 629 5.58 -1.20 -22.46
CA ASP A 629 6.47 -1.65 -21.40
C ASP A 629 6.07 -2.97 -20.76
N SER A 630 5.04 -3.65 -21.29
CA SER A 630 4.47 -4.87 -20.71
C SER A 630 5.51 -5.95 -20.41
N ALA A 631 6.50 -6.14 -21.29
CA ALA A 631 7.58 -7.11 -21.08
C ALA A 631 8.53 -6.70 -19.95
N ALA A 632 8.85 -5.40 -19.82
CA ALA A 632 9.70 -4.88 -18.75
C ALA A 632 8.98 -4.87 -17.40
N LEU A 633 7.68 -4.53 -17.40
CA LEU A 633 6.81 -4.62 -16.23
C LEU A 633 6.72 -6.06 -15.72
N ALA A 634 6.52 -7.03 -16.63
CA ALA A 634 6.45 -8.45 -16.26
C ALA A 634 7.80 -9.00 -15.74
N GLN A 635 8.93 -8.44 -16.19
CA GLN A 635 10.27 -8.85 -15.75
C GLN A 635 10.64 -8.28 -14.39
N ALA A 636 10.15 -7.09 -14.03
CA ALA A 636 10.51 -6.39 -12.81
C ALA A 636 10.04 -7.14 -11.54
N ASP A 637 10.77 -6.98 -10.43
CA ASP A 637 10.36 -7.51 -9.12
C ASP A 637 9.07 -6.85 -8.64
N LEU A 638 8.88 -5.56 -8.99
CA LEU A 638 7.67 -4.80 -8.75
C LEU A 638 7.25 -4.05 -10.01
N SER A 639 6.10 -4.39 -10.58
CA SER A 639 5.51 -3.64 -11.68
C SER A 639 4.53 -2.58 -11.17
N VAL A 640 4.68 -1.35 -11.69
CA VAL A 640 3.83 -0.21 -11.34
C VAL A 640 3.20 0.37 -12.62
N ALA A 641 1.89 0.23 -12.75
CA ALA A 641 1.14 0.88 -13.83
C ALA A 641 0.68 2.27 -13.38
N MET A 642 0.86 3.26 -14.27
CA MET A 642 0.58 4.67 -13.99
C MET A 642 -0.65 5.16 -14.76
N GLY A 643 -1.49 5.96 -14.07
CA GLY A 643 -2.61 6.68 -14.67
C GLY A 643 -3.77 5.77 -15.09
N GLN A 644 -4.62 6.28 -15.97
CA GLN A 644 -5.69 5.52 -16.65
C GLN A 644 -5.09 4.65 -17.78
N GLY A 645 -4.02 3.91 -17.47
CA GLY A 645 -3.38 3.00 -18.40
C GLY A 645 -4.39 2.02 -19.00
N SER A 646 -4.01 1.34 -20.08
CA SER A 646 -4.88 0.34 -20.71
C SER A 646 -5.42 -0.63 -19.66
N ASP A 647 -6.65 -1.09 -19.82
CA ASP A 647 -7.27 -2.12 -18.94
C ASP A 647 -6.32 -3.32 -18.72
N ILE A 648 -5.48 -3.62 -19.70
CA ILE A 648 -4.46 -4.69 -19.67
C ILE A 648 -3.35 -4.39 -18.65
N ALA A 649 -2.90 -3.13 -18.57
CA ALA A 649 -1.85 -2.74 -17.63
C ALA A 649 -2.33 -2.82 -16.17
N MET A 650 -3.56 -2.40 -15.91
CA MET A 650 -4.18 -2.49 -14.58
C MET A 650 -4.34 -3.95 -14.12
N ASP A 651 -4.67 -4.86 -15.03
CA ASP A 651 -4.87 -6.27 -14.69
C ASP A 651 -3.55 -7.02 -14.45
N THR A 652 -2.46 -6.59 -15.09
CA THR A 652 -1.17 -7.30 -15.04
C THR A 652 -0.21 -6.73 -14.00
N ALA A 653 -0.24 -5.43 -13.72
CA ALA A 653 0.67 -4.79 -12.78
C ALA A 653 0.44 -5.25 -11.32
N MET A 654 1.52 -5.31 -10.55
CA MET A 654 1.49 -5.59 -9.11
C MET A 654 0.95 -4.43 -8.31
N VAL A 655 1.18 -3.21 -8.78
CA VAL A 655 0.65 -1.97 -8.22
C VAL A 655 0.10 -1.11 -9.34
N THR A 656 -1.10 -0.56 -9.15
CA THR A 656 -1.70 0.40 -10.06
C THR A 656 -1.90 1.72 -9.32
N ILE A 657 -1.37 2.80 -9.89
CA ILE A 657 -1.56 4.16 -9.41
C ILE A 657 -2.61 4.80 -10.30
N LEU A 658 -3.75 5.19 -9.72
CA LEU A 658 -4.90 5.68 -10.48
C LEU A 658 -4.70 7.09 -11.03
N SER A 659 -3.83 7.89 -10.43
CA SER A 659 -3.48 9.22 -10.90
C SER A 659 -2.27 9.22 -11.82
N SER A 660 -2.06 10.32 -12.52
CA SER A 660 -0.85 10.58 -13.30
C SER A 660 0.33 11.09 -12.45
N ASP A 661 0.12 11.30 -11.15
CA ASP A 661 1.11 11.88 -10.23
C ASP A 661 2.21 10.88 -9.83
N LEU A 662 3.43 11.12 -10.29
CA LEU A 662 4.57 10.27 -9.97
C LEU A 662 4.94 10.25 -8.49
N ARG A 663 4.56 11.27 -7.69
CA ARG A 663 4.82 11.30 -6.24
C ARG A 663 4.18 10.12 -5.51
N LYS A 664 3.20 9.47 -6.14
CA LYS A 664 2.58 8.24 -5.63
C LYS A 664 3.53 7.04 -5.61
N ILE A 665 4.57 7.02 -6.41
CA ILE A 665 5.58 5.94 -6.40
C ILE A 665 6.38 5.95 -5.08
N PRO A 666 7.06 7.03 -4.67
CA PRO A 666 7.71 7.07 -3.36
C PRO A 666 6.72 6.94 -2.19
N GLU A 667 5.49 7.45 -2.30
CA GLU A 667 4.43 7.24 -1.30
C GLU A 667 4.07 5.76 -1.15
N MET A 668 3.93 5.02 -2.24
CA MET A 668 3.68 3.57 -2.25
C MET A 668 4.82 2.81 -1.56
N ILE A 669 6.07 3.13 -1.87
CA ILE A 669 7.24 2.49 -1.24
C ILE A 669 7.25 2.80 0.27
N ARG A 670 6.99 4.04 0.66
CA ARG A 670 6.90 4.45 2.07
C ARG A 670 5.76 3.74 2.81
N LEU A 671 4.58 3.64 2.19
CA LEU A 671 3.44 2.88 2.71
C LEU A 671 3.83 1.42 2.97
N SER A 672 4.51 0.79 2.01
CA SER A 672 5.02 -0.57 2.13
C SER A 672 5.99 -0.70 3.31
N GLN A 673 6.98 0.19 3.44
CA GLN A 673 7.93 0.21 4.54
C GLN A 673 7.24 0.32 5.90
N LEU A 674 6.27 1.23 6.03
CA LEU A 674 5.49 1.43 7.26
C LEU A 674 4.64 0.21 7.60
N THR A 675 4.01 -0.40 6.60
CA THR A 675 3.16 -1.58 6.79
C THR A 675 3.97 -2.78 7.24
N VAL A 676 5.08 -3.07 6.56
CA VAL A 676 5.96 -4.20 6.92
C VAL A 676 6.66 -3.95 8.26
N ARG A 677 7.03 -2.70 8.58
CA ARG A 677 7.55 -2.35 9.91
C ARG A 677 6.51 -2.63 11.00
N THR A 678 5.25 -2.27 10.74
CA THR A 678 4.14 -2.55 11.67
C THR A 678 3.93 -4.05 11.85
N ILE A 679 4.00 -4.84 10.77
CA ILE A 679 3.94 -6.31 10.84
C ILE A 679 5.05 -6.86 11.74
N ARG A 680 6.30 -6.42 11.55
CA ARG A 680 7.43 -6.87 12.36
C ARG A 680 7.27 -6.50 13.84
N GLN A 681 6.79 -5.29 14.14
CA GLN A 681 6.48 -4.86 15.50
C GLN A 681 5.38 -5.73 16.12
N ASN A 682 4.31 -6.00 15.37
CA ASN A 682 3.22 -6.84 15.82
C ASN A 682 3.70 -8.26 16.14
N LEU A 683 4.51 -8.85 15.26
CA LEU A 683 5.09 -10.18 15.47
C LEU A 683 6.00 -10.19 16.69
N PHE A 684 6.86 -9.19 16.85
CA PHE A 684 7.72 -9.06 18.03
C PHE A 684 6.89 -9.06 19.31
N TRP A 685 5.87 -8.19 19.40
CA TRP A 685 5.02 -8.13 20.59
C TRP A 685 4.22 -9.42 20.80
N ALA A 686 3.72 -10.05 19.74
CA ALA A 686 2.99 -11.30 19.85
C ALA A 686 3.84 -12.46 20.40
N PHE A 687 5.15 -12.44 20.16
CA PHE A 687 6.08 -13.49 20.65
C PHE A 687 6.69 -13.17 22.00
N ILE A 688 7.09 -11.90 22.25
CA ILE A 688 7.87 -11.55 23.44
C ILE A 688 7.08 -11.78 24.73
N TYR A 689 5.76 -11.52 24.70
CA TYR A 689 4.90 -11.80 25.85
C TYR A 689 4.93 -13.26 26.26
N ASN A 690 4.82 -14.16 25.28
CA ASN A 690 4.85 -15.60 25.53
C ASN A 690 6.25 -16.08 25.94
N LEU A 691 7.30 -15.57 25.29
CA LEU A 691 8.70 -15.96 25.55
C LEU A 691 9.11 -15.64 27.00
N VAL A 692 8.68 -14.48 27.51
CA VAL A 692 9.00 -14.05 28.89
C VAL A 692 8.08 -14.72 29.91
N ALA A 693 6.79 -14.85 29.57
CA ALA A 693 5.80 -15.28 30.54
C ALA A 693 5.76 -16.81 30.73
N ILE A 694 6.14 -17.63 29.72
CA ILE A 694 6.17 -19.09 29.85
C ILE A 694 7.14 -19.57 30.95
N PRO A 695 8.41 -19.14 31.00
CA PRO A 695 9.31 -19.50 32.11
C PRO A 695 8.77 -19.09 33.48
N VAL A 696 8.18 -17.90 33.59
CA VAL A 696 7.58 -17.40 34.83
C VAL A 696 6.40 -18.28 35.25
N ALA A 697 5.54 -18.65 34.32
CA ALA A 697 4.40 -19.56 34.52
C ALA A 697 4.87 -20.97 34.92
N ALA A 698 5.98 -21.42 34.36
CA ALA A 698 6.58 -22.71 34.73
C ALA A 698 7.20 -22.71 36.15
N GLY A 699 7.37 -21.53 36.76
CA GLY A 699 7.88 -21.40 38.14
C GLY A 699 9.34 -21.00 38.21
N ALA A 700 9.96 -20.43 37.16
CA ALA A 700 11.35 -19.99 37.17
C ALA A 700 11.68 -18.96 38.26
N LEU A 701 10.71 -18.17 38.71
CA LEU A 701 10.86 -17.19 39.79
C LEU A 701 10.59 -17.75 41.18
N TYR A 702 10.04 -18.96 41.27
CA TYR A 702 9.65 -19.55 42.54
C TYR A 702 10.86 -19.80 43.50
N PRO A 703 12.01 -20.33 43.03
CA PRO A 703 13.16 -20.54 43.90
C PRO A 703 13.74 -19.26 44.50
N LEU A 704 13.55 -18.11 43.83
CA LEU A 704 14.12 -16.82 44.24
C LEU A 704 13.16 -16.03 45.14
N TRP A 705 11.86 -16.03 44.80
CA TRP A 705 10.87 -15.16 45.44
C TRP A 705 9.59 -15.85 45.93
N GLY A 706 9.49 -17.19 45.81
CA GLY A 706 8.31 -17.92 46.14
C GLY A 706 7.08 -17.58 45.26
N PHE A 707 7.34 -16.90 44.12
CA PHE A 707 6.27 -16.40 43.22
C PHE A 707 5.91 -17.43 42.16
N LEU A 708 4.65 -17.82 42.11
CA LEU A 708 4.07 -18.58 41.03
C LEU A 708 2.99 -17.75 40.35
N LEU A 709 3.02 -17.70 39.03
CA LEU A 709 2.10 -16.88 38.24
C LEU A 709 0.68 -17.48 38.29
N ASP A 710 -0.28 -16.66 38.68
CA ASP A 710 -1.70 -17.05 38.73
C ASP A 710 -2.26 -17.18 37.30
N PRO A 711 -3.04 -18.24 37.00
CA PRO A 711 -3.68 -18.44 35.70
C PRO A 711 -4.56 -17.27 35.21
N MET A 712 -5.21 -16.53 36.14
CA MET A 712 -6.02 -15.35 35.81
C MET A 712 -5.16 -14.22 35.22
N ILE A 713 -3.97 -13.97 35.81
CA ILE A 713 -3.02 -12.98 35.30
C ILE A 713 -2.55 -13.37 33.89
N GLY A 714 -2.32 -14.68 33.68
CA GLY A 714 -1.99 -15.22 32.36
C GLY A 714 -3.07 -14.90 31.31
N GLY A 715 -4.33 -15.13 31.65
CA GLY A 715 -5.48 -14.82 30.78
C GLY A 715 -5.62 -13.33 30.46
N ALA A 716 -5.41 -12.46 31.45
CA ALA A 716 -5.45 -11.01 31.28
C ALA A 716 -4.32 -10.51 30.36
N ALA A 717 -3.08 -11.01 30.56
CA ALA A 717 -1.93 -10.66 29.74
C ALA A 717 -2.15 -11.02 28.26
N MET A 718 -2.78 -12.15 28.00
CA MET A 718 -3.11 -12.59 26.62
C MET A 718 -4.16 -11.70 25.95
N ALA A 719 -5.21 -11.30 26.69
CA ALA A 719 -6.20 -10.37 26.17
C ALA A 719 -5.53 -9.03 25.77
N LEU A 720 -4.64 -8.50 26.62
CA LEU A 720 -3.88 -7.27 26.38
C LEU A 720 -2.93 -7.42 25.18
N SER A 721 -2.26 -8.56 25.01
CA SER A 721 -1.39 -8.81 23.84
C SER A 721 -2.16 -8.64 22.53
N SER A 722 -3.36 -9.23 22.41
CA SER A 722 -4.20 -9.08 21.21
C SER A 722 -4.62 -7.63 20.97
N VAL A 723 -4.97 -6.90 22.02
CA VAL A 723 -5.35 -5.48 21.93
C VAL A 723 -4.15 -4.62 21.46
N SER A 724 -2.95 -4.88 21.97
CA SER A 724 -1.74 -4.11 21.62
C SER A 724 -1.38 -4.26 20.14
N VAL A 725 -1.45 -5.47 19.57
CA VAL A 725 -1.19 -5.77 18.16
C VAL A 725 -2.18 -5.04 17.25
N VAL A 726 -3.46 -5.07 17.62
CA VAL A 726 -4.48 -4.38 16.83
C VAL A 726 -4.37 -2.87 16.94
N ALA A 727 -4.13 -2.33 18.14
CA ALA A 727 -3.93 -0.90 18.35
C ALA A 727 -2.73 -0.39 17.54
N ASN A 728 -1.62 -1.14 17.51
CA ASN A 728 -0.47 -0.80 16.69
C ASN A 728 -0.80 -0.81 15.19
N SER A 729 -1.58 -1.79 14.71
CA SER A 729 -2.05 -1.83 13.32
C SER A 729 -2.95 -0.63 12.98
N LEU A 730 -3.87 -0.25 13.87
CA LEU A 730 -4.75 0.91 13.68
C LEU A 730 -3.98 2.23 13.73
N ARG A 731 -2.85 2.31 14.46
CA ARG A 731 -1.97 3.49 14.45
C ARG A 731 -1.45 3.80 13.05
N LEU A 732 -1.23 2.76 12.20
CA LEU A 732 -0.83 2.94 10.80
C LEU A 732 -1.84 3.79 10.01
N LYS A 733 -3.15 3.70 10.32
CA LYS A 733 -4.19 4.49 9.67
C LYS A 733 -3.99 5.99 9.88
N ARG A 734 -3.49 6.40 11.06
CA ARG A 734 -3.29 7.81 11.45
C ARG A 734 -1.97 8.39 10.97
N ARG A 735 -0.97 7.56 10.62
CA ARG A 735 0.31 8.05 10.11
C ARG A 735 0.14 8.68 8.74
N ARG A 736 0.70 9.86 8.52
CA ARG A 736 0.76 10.49 7.21
C ARG A 736 1.82 9.79 6.36
N ILE A 737 1.59 9.64 5.06
CA ILE A 737 2.52 8.97 4.14
C ILE A 737 3.36 10.01 3.41
N GLY A 738 2.84 11.24 3.25
CA GLY A 738 3.44 12.34 2.48
C GLY A 738 4.25 13.37 3.26
N ASP A 739 4.08 13.50 4.59
CA ASP A 739 4.40 14.73 5.31
C ASP A 739 5.78 14.80 6.01
N GLU A 740 6.66 13.83 5.86
CA GLU A 740 8.01 13.93 6.45
C GLU A 740 9.03 14.64 5.53
N CYS A 741 8.59 15.20 4.39
CA CYS A 741 9.42 15.99 3.47
C CYS A 741 8.83 17.38 3.15
N GLU A 742 7.84 17.88 3.92
CA GLU A 742 7.31 19.25 3.75
C GLU A 742 8.10 20.32 4.53
N HIS A 743 9.32 20.04 4.91
CA HIS A 743 10.37 21.06 5.11
C HIS A 743 11.35 21.02 3.91
N ASP A 744 10.79 21.08 2.71
CA ASP A 744 11.50 21.56 1.54
C ASP A 744 10.93 22.97 1.21
N GLU A 745 11.42 23.98 1.90
CA GLU A 745 12.00 25.09 1.15
C GLU A 745 12.78 24.50 -0.02
N PRO A 746 12.68 25.04 -1.24
CA PRO A 746 13.54 24.58 -2.32
C PRO A 746 14.94 24.52 -1.73
N VAL A 747 15.52 23.33 -1.69
CA VAL A 747 16.96 23.20 -1.55
C VAL A 747 17.45 23.91 -2.81
N GLU A 748 17.65 25.22 -2.71
CA GLU A 748 18.75 25.82 -3.43
C GLU A 748 19.87 24.87 -3.11
N THR A 749 20.29 24.11 -4.09
CA THR A 749 21.61 23.51 -4.12
C THR A 749 22.53 24.70 -3.90
N GLU A 750 22.82 25.01 -2.63
CA GLU A 750 24.04 25.71 -2.32
C GLU A 750 25.10 24.81 -2.96
N GLU A 751 25.50 25.15 -4.15
CA GLU A 751 26.78 24.74 -4.68
C GLU A 751 27.75 25.07 -3.57
N LYS A 752 28.13 24.05 -2.80
CA LYS A 752 29.18 24.20 -1.79
C LYS A 752 30.35 24.75 -2.56
N MET A 753 30.58 26.04 -2.41
CA MET A 753 31.61 26.76 -3.19
C MET A 753 32.95 26.20 -2.75
N LYS A 754 33.57 25.42 -3.64
CA LYS A 754 34.90 24.88 -3.44
C LYS A 754 35.88 25.83 -4.12
N LYS A 755 36.83 26.31 -3.35
CA LYS A 755 37.98 27.08 -3.91
C LYS A 755 39.29 26.43 -3.53
N GLU A 756 40.24 26.46 -4.47
CA GLU A 756 41.58 25.95 -4.24
C GLU A 756 42.53 27.11 -4.07
N PHE A 757 43.40 27.01 -3.07
CA PHE A 757 44.43 27.98 -2.78
C PHE A 757 45.79 27.29 -2.78
N ILE A 758 46.79 27.90 -3.40
CA ILE A 758 48.19 27.46 -3.33
C ILE A 758 48.74 27.91 -1.97
N VAL A 759 49.41 27.02 -1.25
CA VAL A 759 49.98 27.30 0.08
C VAL A 759 51.51 27.32 -0.03
N ASP A 760 52.06 28.50 -0.03
CA ASP A 760 53.53 28.67 -0.06
C ASP A 760 54.13 28.53 1.34
N GLY A 761 55.33 27.90 1.42
CA GLY A 761 56.08 27.74 2.68
C GLY A 761 55.96 26.40 3.39
N MET A 762 55.10 25.46 2.89
CA MET A 762 55.01 24.12 3.47
C MET A 762 56.13 23.22 3.00
N THR A 763 56.88 22.61 3.91
CA THR A 763 58.02 21.71 3.62
C THR A 763 57.82 20.28 4.11
N CYS A 764 56.85 20.04 4.99
CA CYS A 764 56.63 18.72 5.61
C CYS A 764 55.16 18.50 5.99
N ASN A 765 54.79 17.25 6.32
CA ASN A 765 53.44 16.89 6.72
C ASN A 765 52.98 17.63 8.00
N HIS A 766 53.86 18.03 8.85
CA HIS A 766 53.52 18.80 10.04
C HIS A 766 53.02 20.20 9.67
N CYS A 767 53.71 20.87 8.75
CA CYS A 767 53.28 22.16 8.18
C CYS A 767 51.89 22.04 7.55
N ARG A 768 51.65 20.97 6.75
CA ARG A 768 50.38 20.68 6.13
C ARG A 768 49.24 20.59 7.17
N MET A 769 49.45 19.80 8.24
CA MET A 769 48.46 19.61 9.31
C MET A 769 48.15 20.90 10.07
N HIS A 770 49.16 21.78 10.30
CA HIS A 770 48.94 23.06 10.95
C HIS A 770 48.08 23.99 10.10
N VAL A 771 48.36 24.10 8.82
CA VAL A 771 47.58 24.92 7.88
C VAL A 771 46.15 24.37 7.76
N GLU A 772 45.98 23.04 7.66
CA GLU A 772 44.67 22.40 7.59
C GLU A 772 43.86 22.64 8.87
N HIS A 773 44.49 22.55 10.02
CA HIS A 773 43.83 22.81 11.31
C HIS A 773 43.46 24.27 11.48
N ALA A 774 44.31 25.21 11.03
CA ALA A 774 44.07 26.65 11.09
C ALA A 774 42.86 27.06 10.23
N LEU A 775 42.72 26.50 9.04
CA LEU A 775 41.63 26.77 8.13
C LEU A 775 40.29 26.13 8.65
N ASN A 776 40.37 24.91 9.18
CA ASN A 776 39.21 24.22 9.73
C ASN A 776 38.73 24.80 11.10
N ALA A 777 39.46 25.69 11.68
CA ALA A 777 39.10 26.41 12.91
C ALA A 777 38.22 27.64 12.65
N LEU A 778 37.90 27.94 11.40
CA LEU A 778 36.95 28.99 11.00
C LEU A 778 35.57 28.43 10.87
N ASP A 779 34.57 29.11 11.40
CA ASP A 779 33.17 28.67 11.32
C ASP A 779 32.70 28.63 9.84
N GLY A 780 32.09 27.51 9.44
CA GLY A 780 31.62 27.34 8.08
C GLY A 780 32.68 27.01 7.02
N VAL A 781 33.91 26.75 7.42
CA VAL A 781 35.04 26.39 6.53
C VAL A 781 35.45 24.95 6.78
N LYS A 782 35.52 24.15 5.72
CA LYS A 782 36.10 22.81 5.71
C LYS A 782 37.24 22.77 4.68
N ALA A 783 38.47 22.60 5.15
CA ALA A 783 39.66 22.60 4.29
C ALA A 783 40.35 21.23 4.36
N VAL A 784 40.84 20.80 3.18
CA VAL A 784 41.75 19.66 3.02
C VAL A 784 43.00 20.18 2.35
N VAL A 785 44.16 20.00 2.99
CA VAL A 785 45.42 20.50 2.51
C VAL A 785 46.33 19.36 2.04
N THR A 786 46.92 19.50 0.83
CA THR A 786 47.89 18.56 0.27
C THR A 786 49.28 19.18 0.27
N LEU A 787 50.32 18.35 0.35
CA LEU A 787 51.71 18.81 0.36
C LEU A 787 52.33 18.81 -1.05
N ASP A 788 51.93 17.87 -1.89
CA ASP A 788 52.35 17.73 -3.27
C ASP A 788 51.16 17.37 -4.18
N PRO A 789 50.63 18.34 -4.93
CA PRO A 789 50.98 19.78 -4.96
C PRO A 789 50.53 20.50 -3.66
N PRO A 790 51.16 21.60 -3.28
CA PRO A 790 50.89 22.37 -2.06
C PRO A 790 49.61 23.20 -2.21
N VAL A 791 48.45 22.56 -2.05
CA VAL A 791 47.12 23.13 -2.28
C VAL A 791 46.19 22.90 -1.08
N ALA A 792 45.44 23.93 -0.71
CA ALA A 792 44.33 23.87 0.22
C ALA A 792 43.01 23.93 -0.57
N ALA A 793 42.27 22.87 -0.60
CA ALA A 793 40.88 22.82 -1.09
C ALA A 793 39.93 23.20 0.04
N VAL A 794 39.25 24.31 -0.09
CA VAL A 794 38.39 24.91 0.93
C VAL A 794 36.95 24.86 0.47
N GLU A 795 36.10 24.18 1.25
CA GLU A 795 34.63 24.15 1.10
C GLU A 795 33.99 25.13 2.09
N PHE A 796 33.10 25.99 1.60
CA PHE A 796 32.36 26.93 2.41
C PHE A 796 30.94 26.40 2.64
N SER A 797 30.49 26.30 3.91
CA SER A 797 29.13 25.90 4.32
C SER A 797 28.24 27.11 4.66
N GLY A 798 28.58 28.29 4.12
CA GLY A 798 27.92 29.57 4.31
C GLY A 798 28.47 30.62 3.36
N PRO A 799 28.32 31.94 3.65
CA PRO A 799 28.90 32.98 2.82
C PRO A 799 30.41 32.80 2.71
N GLU A 800 30.95 33.11 1.54
CA GLU A 800 32.37 32.96 1.24
C GLU A 800 33.25 33.77 2.21
N VAL A 801 34.16 33.08 2.90
CA VAL A 801 35.18 33.73 3.72
C VAL A 801 36.29 34.29 2.79
N GLY A 802 36.53 35.56 2.85
CA GLY A 802 37.50 36.23 2.00
C GLY A 802 38.94 35.72 2.20
N LEU A 803 39.76 35.76 1.12
CA LEU A 803 41.18 35.35 1.17
C LEU A 803 41.96 36.01 2.32
N GLY A 804 41.64 37.26 2.66
CA GLY A 804 42.28 37.98 3.76
C GLY A 804 42.00 37.37 5.15
N GLU A 805 40.79 36.84 5.38
CA GLU A 805 40.42 36.17 6.66
C GLU A 805 41.02 34.74 6.71
N LEU A 806 41.02 34.03 5.62
CA LEU A 806 41.70 32.72 5.52
C LEU A 806 43.20 32.88 5.77
N GLN A 807 43.84 33.88 5.18
CA GLN A 807 45.27 34.22 5.38
C GLN A 807 45.56 34.59 6.83
N LYS A 808 44.69 35.39 7.43
CA LYS A 808 44.84 35.80 8.83
C LYS A 808 44.76 34.60 9.78
N ALA A 809 43.80 33.70 9.59
CA ALA A 809 43.69 32.49 10.37
C ALA A 809 44.90 31.57 10.26
N VAL A 810 45.47 31.44 9.05
CA VAL A 810 46.69 30.66 8.83
C VAL A 810 47.87 31.31 9.52
N THR A 811 48.05 32.63 9.39
CA THR A 811 49.17 33.36 9.99
C THR A 811 49.13 33.34 11.51
N GLU A 812 47.96 33.52 12.09
CA GLU A 812 47.78 33.54 13.58
C GLU A 812 47.93 32.17 14.23
N ARG A 813 47.53 31.09 13.53
CA ARG A 813 47.43 29.75 14.15
C ARG A 813 48.44 28.74 13.61
N ALA A 814 48.92 28.89 12.41
CA ALA A 814 49.82 27.93 11.77
C ALA A 814 51.24 28.48 11.56
N GLY A 815 51.42 29.81 11.43
CA GLY A 815 52.72 30.46 11.21
C GLY A 815 52.81 31.19 9.86
N GLU A 816 54.03 31.50 9.41
CA GLU A 816 54.29 32.30 8.19
C GLU A 816 54.08 31.50 6.90
N TYR A 817 52.86 31.03 6.64
CA TYR A 817 52.44 30.43 5.37
C TYR A 817 51.59 31.42 4.59
N THR A 818 51.76 31.44 3.25
CA THR A 818 51.02 32.36 2.39
C THR A 818 50.03 31.62 1.48
N LEU A 819 48.76 32.07 1.51
CA LEU A 819 47.71 31.57 0.64
C LEU A 819 47.60 32.43 -0.61
N ARG A 820 47.58 31.81 -1.80
CA ARG A 820 47.30 32.46 -3.08
C ARG A 820 46.15 31.78 -3.80
N ALA A 821 45.25 32.54 -4.41
CA ALA A 821 44.21 31.97 -5.26
C ALA A 821 44.85 31.21 -6.41
N ARG A 822 44.32 29.99 -6.67
CA ARG A 822 44.79 29.15 -7.77
C ARG A 822 44.16 29.52 -9.08
#